data_fb4803b96584db6acff19794fc87c37d
#
_entry.id   fb4803b96584db6acff19794fc87c37d
#
_cell.length_a   1.000
_cell.length_b   1.000
_cell.length_c   1.000
_cell.angle_alpha   90.00
_cell.angle_beta   90.00
_cell.angle_gamma   90.00
#
_symmetry.space_group_name_H-M   'P 1'
#
loop_
_entity.id
_entity.type
_entity.pdbx_description
1 polymer ?
#
loop_
_entity_poly.entity_id
_entity_poly.type
_entity_poly.pdbx_seq_one_letter_code
_entity_poly.pdbx_strand_id
1 'polypeptide(L)'
;MLFCCKPKKTGYVEQLDSQSAQSQQPVTSSKGKDDKMSEEDRWRQQWNAKPVSELWESLNKGESKSLLKKHLTEARYNELKDKKTSLGGTLAQCISSGSLHLGSNVGIYACDPAAYTTPGYKELFNLIIQDYHTKNPNNNVKHPEPSFGTDAQIDSLGDLDPTGYFVKSTRVRVARSHKGMPFPPAAKKEDFEKMEKLACEGLSTLTGELAGTYYPLRGMDKATQDKMIEDHFLFRADDAVLGDAGGYNCWDTGRGIFHNKEKTFLTWLNEEDHFRFISMQMGGNLGQVYKRLATAIKHIETKMEFAKADGLGYLTFCPTNLGTTMRASVHVRVPMLSKDPQVLKDICAKYNLQPRGVHGEHSESKGGVYDISNKRRLGLTEWDAVNEMKNGVLEIIKEEAKLTWTPKPTDELYNIISKSDSPSLMKKFLTQEVYDKLKDKKTSLGGTLAHCINSGCLHLGSKVGIYACDPEAYTVFEDIFNNVIKAYHKVDSISHPVPTFGTDADMKALENIDPEGNMVISTRIRVARSHAKYPFPPACTSEDLENMQDDTVRALNTLKGELAGTYYPLAKMDEATQKQMVEDHFLFRDDDDVLRDAGGYKYWDTGRGIFHNKDKTFLTWVNEEDHLRLISMQKGGDLGEVYRRLVKAIGELEKKLTFAKRDGYGYLTFCPSNLGTTLRASVHMKIPNVCKQPNFKEECEKYNIQPRGIHGEHSESEGGVYDLSNKRRLGLTEYAAVREMLDGVLALKKWELELAGGKK
;
A
#
# COMPACT_ATOMS: atom_id res chain seq x y z
N MET A 1 -40.46 -3.41 -14.27
CA MET A 1 -39.80 -4.56 -13.60
C MET A 1 -38.51 -4.04 -13.01
N LEU A 2 -38.50 -3.88 -11.68
CA LEU A 2 -37.35 -3.40 -10.90
C LEU A 2 -36.36 -4.54 -10.73
N PHE A 3 -35.10 -4.36 -11.13
CA PHE A 3 -33.99 -5.20 -10.72
C PHE A 3 -33.17 -4.47 -9.65
N CYS A 4 -33.22 -5.06 -8.47
CA CYS A 4 -32.50 -4.66 -7.26
C CYS A 4 -31.04 -5.12 -7.40
N CYS A 5 -30.09 -4.21 -7.65
CA CYS A 5 -28.65 -4.50 -7.53
C CYS A 5 -28.22 -4.32 -6.08
N LYS A 6 -27.88 -5.42 -5.41
CA LYS A 6 -27.16 -5.42 -4.13
C LYS A 6 -25.74 -4.94 -4.37
N PRO A 7 -25.19 -4.03 -3.54
CA PRO A 7 -23.79 -3.67 -3.62
C PRO A 7 -22.90 -4.86 -3.17
N LYS A 8 -21.89 -5.18 -3.98
CA LYS A 8 -20.85 -6.17 -3.65
C LYS A 8 -20.03 -5.63 -2.48
N LYS A 9 -19.94 -6.40 -1.42
CA LYS A 9 -19.00 -6.20 -0.32
C LYS A 9 -17.57 -6.26 -0.88
N THR A 10 -16.85 -5.16 -0.83
CA THR A 10 -15.40 -5.13 -1.04
C THR A 10 -14.73 -5.54 0.26
N GLY A 11 -14.31 -6.80 0.35
CA GLY A 11 -13.57 -7.34 1.47
C GLY A 11 -12.09 -6.94 1.41
N TYR A 12 -11.75 -5.71 1.75
CA TYR A 12 -10.35 -5.25 1.78
C TYR A 12 -9.87 -4.81 3.17
N VAL A 13 -10.71 -4.91 4.18
CA VAL A 13 -10.34 -4.58 5.58
C VAL A 13 -9.83 -5.81 6.34
N GLU A 14 -10.05 -7.02 5.84
CA GLU A 14 -9.82 -8.26 6.59
C GLU A 14 -8.39 -8.82 6.58
N GLN A 15 -7.44 -8.28 5.82
CA GLN A 15 -6.09 -8.90 5.71
C GLN A 15 -4.93 -8.17 6.41
N LEU A 16 -5.16 -7.09 7.14
CA LEU A 16 -4.06 -6.34 7.75
C LEU A 16 -3.81 -6.64 9.24
N ASP A 17 -4.66 -7.41 9.94
CA ASP A 17 -4.58 -7.54 11.38
C ASP A 17 -4.40 -8.96 11.97
N SER A 18 -4.17 -10.01 11.20
CA SER A 18 -4.15 -11.37 11.77
C SER A 18 -2.77 -11.93 12.19
N GLN A 19 -1.71 -11.11 12.26
CA GLN A 19 -0.38 -11.62 12.63
C GLN A 19 0.43 -10.79 13.63
N SER A 20 -0.16 -10.33 14.72
CA SER A 20 0.63 -9.75 15.82
C SER A 20 0.40 -10.36 17.19
N ALA A 21 0.02 -11.62 17.25
CA ALA A 21 -0.10 -12.37 18.51
C ALA A 21 0.84 -13.59 18.53
N GLN A 22 2.15 -13.38 18.41
CA GLN A 22 3.13 -14.41 18.82
C GLN A 22 4.48 -13.75 19.07
N SER A 23 4.78 -13.49 20.33
CA SER A 23 6.07 -13.74 20.98
C SER A 23 6.18 -13.07 22.35
N GLN A 24 5.65 -13.70 23.36
CA GLN A 24 6.23 -13.71 24.70
C GLN A 24 5.85 -15.03 25.35
N GLN A 25 6.82 -15.93 25.48
CA GLN A 25 6.67 -17.15 26.28
C GLN A 25 6.58 -16.80 27.76
N PRO A 26 5.68 -17.42 28.51
CA PRO A 26 5.63 -17.22 29.96
C PRO A 26 6.75 -18.00 30.65
N VAL A 27 7.50 -17.29 31.48
CA VAL A 27 8.38 -17.92 32.47
C VAL A 27 7.52 -18.67 33.48
N THR A 28 7.66 -19.98 33.52
CA THR A 28 7.02 -20.85 34.50
C THR A 28 7.62 -20.64 35.89
N SER A 29 6.86 -20.12 36.84
CA SER A 29 7.07 -20.30 38.26
C SER A 29 5.87 -20.95 38.90
N SER A 30 6.11 -21.96 39.66
CA SER A 30 5.15 -22.91 40.23
C SER A 30 4.42 -22.40 41.47
N LYS A 31 3.12 -22.78 41.55
CA LYS A 31 2.31 -23.07 42.74
C LYS A 31 1.79 -21.93 43.61
N GLY A 32 0.50 -21.77 43.56
CA GLY A 32 -0.42 -21.18 44.51
C GLY A 32 -1.81 -21.16 43.91
N LYS A 33 -2.70 -22.06 44.34
CA LYS A 33 -4.14 -21.92 44.06
C LYS A 33 -4.65 -20.75 44.93
N ASP A 34 -4.61 -19.55 44.37
CA ASP A 34 -5.48 -18.46 44.76
C ASP A 34 -6.36 -18.15 43.54
N ASP A 35 -7.67 -18.09 43.75
CA ASP A 35 -8.64 -17.62 42.75
C ASP A 35 -8.26 -16.18 42.33
N LYS A 36 -7.38 -16.05 41.33
CA LYS A 36 -7.08 -14.73 40.76
C LYS A 36 -8.23 -14.32 39.88
N MET A 37 -9.02 -13.37 40.39
CA MET A 37 -10.00 -12.60 39.65
C MET A 37 -9.42 -12.16 38.28
N SER A 38 -10.22 -12.28 37.22
CA SER A 38 -9.77 -11.81 35.89
C SER A 38 -9.44 -10.31 35.91
N GLU A 39 -8.57 -9.84 35.00
CA GLU A 39 -8.30 -8.39 34.90
C GLU A 39 -9.57 -7.58 34.66
N GLU A 40 -10.48 -8.07 33.81
CA GLU A 40 -11.77 -7.44 33.57
C GLU A 40 -12.63 -7.37 34.86
N ASP A 41 -12.66 -8.41 35.69
CA ASP A 41 -13.40 -8.40 36.95
C ASP A 41 -12.76 -7.44 37.97
N ARG A 42 -11.45 -7.28 37.93
CA ARG A 42 -10.75 -6.26 38.71
C ARG A 42 -11.19 -4.84 38.36
N TRP A 43 -11.34 -4.53 37.06
CA TRP A 43 -11.75 -3.21 36.61
C TRP A 43 -13.23 -2.91 36.82
N ARG A 44 -14.10 -3.94 36.99
CA ARG A 44 -15.51 -3.76 37.32
C ARG A 44 -15.75 -3.21 38.72
N GLN A 45 -14.74 -3.26 39.58
CA GLN A 45 -14.84 -2.68 40.95
C GLN A 45 -14.49 -1.18 40.90
N GLN A 46 -14.92 -0.47 42.00
CA GLN A 46 -14.49 0.91 42.21
C GLN A 46 -12.97 0.95 42.37
N TRP A 47 -12.29 1.62 41.45
CA TRP A 47 -10.85 1.82 41.53
C TRP A 47 -10.47 2.77 42.66
N ASN A 48 -9.40 2.50 43.37
CA ASN A 48 -8.86 3.35 44.40
C ASN A 48 -7.35 3.46 44.22
N ALA A 49 -6.83 4.68 44.22
CA ALA A 49 -5.40 4.91 44.21
C ALA A 49 -4.76 4.37 45.50
N LYS A 50 -3.51 3.91 45.39
CA LYS A 50 -2.68 3.62 46.57
C LYS A 50 -2.51 4.87 47.44
N PRO A 51 -2.12 4.73 48.72
CA PRO A 51 -1.79 5.87 49.57
C PRO A 51 -0.78 6.81 48.91
N VAL A 52 -1.03 8.12 48.97
CA VAL A 52 -0.21 9.13 48.30
C VAL A 52 1.24 9.10 48.76
N SER A 53 1.52 8.71 50.01
CA SER A 53 2.86 8.54 50.58
C SER A 53 3.60 7.38 49.88
N GLU A 54 2.94 6.25 49.65
CA GLU A 54 3.52 5.09 48.94
C GLU A 54 3.86 5.44 47.49
N LEU A 55 2.94 6.14 46.82
CA LEU A 55 3.16 6.59 45.42
C LEU A 55 4.29 7.59 45.32
N TRP A 56 4.39 8.54 46.24
CA TRP A 56 5.49 9.49 46.31
C TRP A 56 6.82 8.81 46.54
N GLU A 57 6.90 7.85 47.50
CA GLU A 57 8.11 7.09 47.78
C GLU A 57 8.56 6.30 46.57
N SER A 58 7.63 5.62 45.86
CA SER A 58 7.93 4.90 44.62
C SER A 58 8.47 5.83 43.54
N LEU A 59 7.83 6.96 43.31
CA LEU A 59 8.28 7.94 42.31
C LEU A 59 9.62 8.55 42.69
N ASN A 60 9.83 8.88 43.97
CA ASN A 60 10.99 9.59 44.43
C ASN A 60 12.27 8.70 44.43
N LYS A 61 12.11 7.43 44.81
CA LYS A 61 13.21 6.44 44.83
C LYS A 61 13.48 5.85 43.45
N GLY A 62 12.47 5.83 42.57
CA GLY A 62 12.59 5.22 41.25
C GLY A 62 13.31 6.08 40.21
N GLU A 63 13.98 5.41 39.27
CA GLU A 63 14.58 6.07 38.09
C GLU A 63 13.51 6.37 37.05
N SER A 64 12.87 7.51 37.15
CA SER A 64 11.87 7.98 36.15
C SER A 64 12.35 9.25 35.45
N LYS A 65 12.14 9.30 34.14
CA LYS A 65 12.37 10.47 33.29
C LYS A 65 11.07 11.25 33.01
N SER A 66 9.98 10.89 33.68
CA SER A 66 8.67 11.52 33.45
C SER A 66 8.66 12.99 33.84
N LEU A 67 7.79 13.77 33.17
CA LEU A 67 7.54 15.16 33.52
C LEU A 67 6.98 15.30 34.94
N LEU A 68 6.20 14.32 35.40
CA LEU A 68 5.76 14.24 36.80
C LEU A 68 6.96 14.25 37.77
N LYS A 69 7.92 13.33 37.57
CA LYS A 69 9.15 13.25 38.41
C LYS A 69 9.95 14.54 38.39
N LYS A 70 10.03 15.19 37.21
CA LYS A 70 10.74 16.45 37.02
C LYS A 70 10.11 17.62 37.78
N HIS A 71 8.78 17.71 37.84
CA HIS A 71 8.06 18.88 38.33
C HIS A 71 7.39 18.72 39.70
N LEU A 72 7.10 17.47 40.15
CA LEU A 72 6.61 17.20 41.49
C LEU A 72 7.77 17.19 42.49
N THR A 73 8.18 18.36 42.94
CA THR A 73 9.20 18.49 44.00
C THR A 73 8.63 18.12 45.36
N GLU A 74 9.49 17.89 46.38
CA GLU A 74 9.07 17.60 47.75
C GLU A 74 8.20 18.73 48.34
N ALA A 75 8.52 19.99 48.04
CA ALA A 75 7.76 21.13 48.46
C ALA A 75 6.31 21.08 47.91
N ARG A 76 6.16 20.79 46.58
CA ARG A 76 4.82 20.63 45.97
C ARG A 76 4.07 19.41 46.47
N TYR A 77 4.80 18.30 46.67
CA TYR A 77 4.19 17.12 47.28
C TYR A 77 3.59 17.45 48.65
N ASN A 78 4.36 18.12 49.53
CA ASN A 78 3.87 18.52 50.84
C ASN A 78 2.73 19.51 50.82
N GLU A 79 2.66 20.39 49.81
CA GLU A 79 1.50 21.28 49.57
C GLU A 79 0.26 20.53 49.13
N LEU A 80 0.38 19.47 48.29
CA LEU A 80 -0.72 18.84 47.58
C LEU A 80 -1.23 17.55 48.22
N LYS A 81 -0.42 16.86 49.01
CA LYS A 81 -0.73 15.50 49.53
C LYS A 81 -2.06 15.38 50.25
N ASP A 82 -2.49 16.44 50.99
CA ASP A 82 -3.72 16.48 51.77
C ASP A 82 -4.79 17.39 51.11
N LYS A 83 -4.43 18.05 49.99
CA LYS A 83 -5.31 18.99 49.30
C LYS A 83 -6.22 18.23 48.34
N LYS A 84 -7.47 18.70 48.24
CA LYS A 84 -8.46 18.17 47.30
C LYS A 84 -8.79 19.24 46.23
N THR A 85 -9.15 18.81 45.03
CA THR A 85 -9.76 19.68 44.04
C THR A 85 -11.16 20.12 44.50
N SER A 86 -11.77 21.10 43.83
CA SER A 86 -13.15 21.52 44.17
C SER A 86 -14.21 20.45 43.92
N LEU A 87 -13.86 19.41 43.11
CA LEU A 87 -14.71 18.24 42.89
C LEU A 87 -14.30 17.03 43.74
N GLY A 88 -13.39 17.19 44.71
CA GLY A 88 -12.98 16.18 45.66
C GLY A 88 -11.83 15.27 45.23
N GLY A 89 -11.25 15.49 44.05
CA GLY A 89 -10.11 14.72 43.54
C GLY A 89 -8.85 14.92 44.37
N THR A 90 -7.95 13.95 44.39
CA THR A 90 -6.74 13.88 45.21
C THR A 90 -5.45 13.76 44.40
N LEU A 91 -4.31 14.14 45.00
CA LEU A 91 -3.00 13.93 44.38
C LEU A 91 -2.71 12.46 44.05
N ALA A 92 -3.11 11.55 44.97
CA ALA A 92 -2.94 10.11 44.75
C ALA A 92 -3.58 9.65 43.44
N GLN A 93 -4.78 10.11 43.12
CA GLN A 93 -5.50 9.78 41.90
C GLN A 93 -4.77 10.34 40.65
N CYS A 94 -4.15 11.52 40.78
CA CYS A 94 -3.44 12.12 39.65
C CYS A 94 -2.10 11.43 39.33
N ILE A 95 -1.36 10.98 40.34
CA ILE A 95 0.03 10.49 40.17
C ILE A 95 0.16 8.97 40.16
N SER A 96 -0.94 8.22 40.37
CA SER A 96 -0.93 6.76 40.52
C SER A 96 -0.17 6.06 39.40
N SER A 97 -0.58 6.27 38.17
CA SER A 97 0.03 5.61 37.01
C SER A 97 1.52 5.94 36.86
N GLY A 98 1.90 7.22 36.95
CA GLY A 98 3.31 7.64 36.78
C GLY A 98 4.24 7.16 37.92
N SER A 99 3.67 6.90 39.10
CA SER A 99 4.41 6.33 40.22
C SER A 99 4.56 4.81 40.13
N LEU A 100 3.66 4.13 39.43
CA LEU A 100 3.69 2.69 39.19
C LEU A 100 4.43 2.32 37.88
N HIS A 101 4.35 3.18 36.87
CA HIS A 101 5.00 3.01 35.56
C HIS A 101 6.09 4.06 35.36
N LEU A 102 7.25 3.85 35.95
CA LEU A 102 8.38 4.80 35.93
C LEU A 102 8.94 5.11 34.54
N GLY A 103 8.65 4.27 33.53
CA GLY A 103 8.97 4.52 32.13
C GLY A 103 8.01 5.50 31.42
N SER A 104 6.97 5.97 32.08
CA SER A 104 6.00 6.92 31.53
C SER A 104 6.66 8.24 31.15
N ASN A 105 6.25 8.82 30.01
CA ASN A 105 6.80 10.09 29.52
C ASN A 105 6.26 11.30 30.30
N VAL A 106 4.96 11.30 30.59
CA VAL A 106 4.27 12.39 31.30
C VAL A 106 4.04 12.05 32.77
N GLY A 107 3.45 10.89 33.06
CA GLY A 107 3.31 10.32 34.39
C GLY A 107 2.19 10.91 35.25
N ILE A 108 1.36 11.81 34.74
CA ILE A 108 0.25 12.40 35.48
C ILE A 108 -1.01 12.42 34.63
N TYR A 109 -2.15 12.20 35.30
CA TYR A 109 -3.48 12.33 34.74
C TYR A 109 -4.36 13.20 35.64
N ALA A 110 -5.26 13.98 35.10
CA ALA A 110 -6.16 14.78 35.90
C ALA A 110 -7.27 13.89 36.50
N CYS A 111 -7.50 13.97 37.80
CA CYS A 111 -8.58 13.22 38.46
C CYS A 111 -9.98 13.80 38.13
N ASP A 112 -10.04 15.10 37.87
CA ASP A 112 -11.24 15.83 37.45
C ASP A 112 -10.83 17.14 36.72
N PRO A 113 -11.79 17.85 36.06
CA PRO A 113 -11.50 19.13 35.40
C PRO A 113 -10.97 20.22 36.35
N ALA A 114 -11.31 20.17 37.64
CA ALA A 114 -10.90 21.16 38.62
C ALA A 114 -9.41 21.02 38.98
N ALA A 115 -8.75 19.91 38.67
CA ALA A 115 -7.30 19.75 38.80
C ALA A 115 -6.52 20.79 37.97
N TYR A 116 -7.06 21.25 36.86
CA TYR A 116 -6.44 22.26 36.01
C TYR A 116 -6.64 23.70 36.53
N THR A 117 -7.53 23.92 37.49
CA THR A 117 -7.90 25.26 37.94
C THR A 117 -7.72 25.47 39.47
N THR A 118 -7.69 24.39 40.27
CA THR A 118 -7.44 24.43 41.69
C THR A 118 -6.05 24.87 42.01
N PRO A 119 -5.81 25.94 42.79
CA PRO A 119 -4.45 26.39 43.15
C PRO A 119 -3.58 25.27 43.72
N GLY A 120 -2.30 25.25 43.37
CA GLY A 120 -1.35 24.18 43.67
C GLY A 120 -1.34 23.07 42.61
N TYR A 121 -2.48 22.46 42.33
CA TYR A 121 -2.64 21.53 41.20
C TYR A 121 -2.41 22.25 39.87
N LYS A 122 -3.05 23.42 39.69
CA LYS A 122 -2.90 24.26 38.50
C LYS A 122 -1.43 24.54 38.18
N GLU A 123 -0.63 24.89 39.16
CA GLU A 123 0.79 25.19 38.99
C GLU A 123 1.59 23.97 38.57
N LEU A 124 1.30 22.79 39.15
CA LEU A 124 1.94 21.53 38.75
C LEU A 124 1.56 21.15 37.32
N PHE A 125 0.26 21.15 37.00
CA PHE A 125 -0.22 20.80 35.67
C PHE A 125 0.28 21.78 34.60
N ASN A 126 0.30 23.09 34.87
CA ASN A 126 0.80 24.07 33.92
C ASN A 126 2.27 23.82 33.53
N LEU A 127 3.14 23.52 34.49
CA LEU A 127 4.54 23.22 34.21
C LEU A 127 4.68 21.99 33.31
N ILE A 128 3.92 20.93 33.60
CA ILE A 128 3.95 19.71 32.82
C ILE A 128 3.36 19.93 31.41
N ILE A 129 2.24 20.64 31.29
CA ILE A 129 1.60 20.97 30.03
C ILE A 129 2.55 21.78 29.14
N GLN A 130 3.14 22.86 29.68
CA GLN A 130 4.05 23.71 28.90
C GLN A 130 5.30 22.92 28.49
N ASP A 131 5.89 22.14 29.41
CA ASP A 131 7.07 21.34 29.10
C ASP A 131 6.76 20.27 28.02
N TYR A 132 5.61 19.60 28.08
CA TYR A 132 5.21 18.61 27.10
C TYR A 132 4.97 19.23 25.72
N HIS A 133 4.14 20.26 25.64
CA HIS A 133 3.68 20.83 24.38
C HIS A 133 4.70 21.75 23.71
N THR A 134 5.58 22.42 24.48
CA THR A 134 6.51 23.42 23.96
C THR A 134 7.98 23.07 24.18
N LYS A 135 8.28 21.99 24.90
CA LYS A 135 9.62 21.62 25.34
C LYS A 135 10.29 22.69 26.24
N ASN A 136 9.49 23.57 26.82
CA ASN A 136 9.92 24.63 27.76
C ASN A 136 8.84 24.87 28.83
N PRO A 137 9.05 24.48 30.09
CA PRO A 137 8.07 24.63 31.15
C PRO A 137 7.73 26.09 31.48
N ASN A 138 8.59 27.04 31.11
CA ASN A 138 8.37 28.45 31.33
C ASN A 138 7.68 29.17 30.14
N ASN A 139 7.35 28.43 29.09
CA ASN A 139 6.62 28.95 27.95
C ASN A 139 5.13 29.07 28.31
N ASN A 140 4.55 30.25 28.17
CA ASN A 140 3.13 30.48 28.51
C ASN A 140 2.28 30.50 27.24
N VAL A 141 2.24 29.36 26.51
CA VAL A 141 1.35 29.23 25.36
C VAL A 141 -0.10 29.18 25.84
N LYS A 142 -0.90 30.13 25.37
CA LYS A 142 -2.34 30.16 25.60
C LYS A 142 -3.08 29.56 24.42
N HIS A 143 -4.06 28.74 24.72
CA HIS A 143 -4.96 28.20 23.73
C HIS A 143 -6.00 29.25 23.32
N PRO A 144 -6.24 29.48 22.00
CA PRO A 144 -7.29 30.38 21.54
C PRO A 144 -8.68 29.81 21.81
N GLU A 145 -9.74 30.62 21.61
CA GLU A 145 -11.10 30.12 21.61
C GLU A 145 -11.28 29.03 20.54
N PRO A 146 -11.95 27.91 20.87
CA PRO A 146 -12.17 26.81 19.95
C PRO A 146 -12.90 27.26 18.68
N SER A 147 -12.40 26.83 17.53
CA SER A 147 -13.02 27.15 16.24
C SER A 147 -12.78 26.03 15.22
N PHE A 148 -13.87 25.49 14.67
CA PHE A 148 -13.82 24.59 13.52
C PHE A 148 -13.66 25.31 12.17
N GLY A 149 -13.52 26.64 12.19
CA GLY A 149 -13.48 27.47 10.97
C GLY A 149 -14.86 27.78 10.39
N THR A 150 -14.86 28.61 9.34
CA THR A 150 -16.05 28.96 8.55
C THR A 150 -16.39 27.84 7.57
N ASP A 151 -17.61 27.82 7.02
CA ASP A 151 -18.00 26.84 6.02
C ASP A 151 -17.09 26.88 4.78
N ALA A 152 -16.71 28.08 4.32
CA ALA A 152 -15.78 28.25 3.20
C ALA A 152 -14.39 27.66 3.50
N GLN A 153 -13.89 27.81 4.74
CA GLN A 153 -12.65 27.19 5.17
C GLN A 153 -12.79 25.66 5.20
N ILE A 154 -13.88 25.13 5.75
CA ILE A 154 -14.16 23.69 5.80
C ILE A 154 -14.22 23.11 4.37
N ASP A 155 -14.95 23.76 3.47
CA ASP A 155 -15.07 23.31 2.08
C ASP A 155 -13.71 23.35 1.34
N SER A 156 -12.82 24.29 1.70
CA SER A 156 -11.47 24.36 1.14
C SER A 156 -10.54 23.22 1.53
N LEU A 157 -10.89 22.39 2.52
CA LEU A 157 -10.11 21.19 2.85
C LEU A 157 -10.11 20.19 1.70
N GLY A 158 -11.25 20.03 1.04
CA GLY A 158 -11.39 19.22 -0.16
C GLY A 158 -11.00 17.75 0.02
N ASP A 159 -10.67 17.12 -1.11
CA ASP A 159 -10.09 15.79 -1.17
C ASP A 159 -8.57 15.91 -1.33
N LEU A 160 -7.81 15.27 -0.45
CA LEU A 160 -6.33 15.28 -0.48
C LEU A 160 -5.77 14.45 -1.64
N ASP A 161 -6.53 13.50 -2.11
CA ASP A 161 -6.12 12.58 -3.16
C ASP A 161 -7.32 12.11 -3.99
N PRO A 162 -7.80 12.94 -4.93
CA PRO A 162 -8.90 12.56 -5.82
C PRO A 162 -8.61 11.32 -6.68
N THR A 163 -7.34 10.93 -6.79
CA THR A 163 -6.93 9.73 -7.54
C THR A 163 -7.12 8.44 -6.74
N GLY A 164 -7.22 8.53 -5.40
CA GLY A 164 -7.31 7.39 -4.49
C GLY A 164 -6.03 6.55 -4.36
N TYR A 165 -4.94 7.03 -4.98
CA TYR A 165 -3.66 6.30 -4.97
C TYR A 165 -2.92 6.40 -3.65
N PHE A 166 -2.74 7.64 -3.16
CA PHE A 166 -1.89 7.91 -1.99
C PHE A 166 -2.65 7.74 -0.68
N VAL A 167 -3.88 8.22 -0.59
CA VAL A 167 -4.64 8.22 0.67
C VAL A 167 -5.62 7.05 0.72
N LYS A 168 -5.38 6.12 1.64
CA LYS A 168 -6.22 4.93 1.83
C LYS A 168 -7.43 5.22 2.72
N SER A 169 -7.25 6.02 3.78
CA SER A 169 -8.35 6.41 4.67
C SER A 169 -8.05 7.72 5.37
N THR A 170 -9.11 8.42 5.76
CA THR A 170 -9.07 9.68 6.52
C THR A 170 -9.87 9.53 7.81
N ARG A 171 -9.29 9.99 8.93
CA ARG A 171 -9.91 9.93 10.25
C ARG A 171 -9.64 11.22 11.02
N VAL A 172 -10.69 11.84 11.54
CA VAL A 172 -10.57 12.98 12.45
C VAL A 172 -11.32 12.66 13.74
N ARG A 173 -10.67 12.87 14.89
CA ARG A 173 -11.25 12.62 16.19
C ARG A 173 -10.97 13.76 17.14
N VAL A 174 -11.90 14.00 18.08
CA VAL A 174 -11.74 14.92 19.20
C VAL A 174 -12.27 14.29 20.48
N ALA A 175 -11.68 14.67 21.62
CA ALA A 175 -12.21 14.34 22.93
C ALA A 175 -13.02 15.50 23.49
N ARG A 176 -14.03 15.19 24.30
CA ARG A 176 -14.83 16.16 25.07
C ARG A 176 -15.20 15.54 26.40
N SER A 177 -15.29 16.38 27.42
CA SER A 177 -15.73 15.93 28.75
C SER A 177 -16.84 16.81 29.27
N HIS A 178 -17.83 16.22 29.95
CA HIS A 178 -18.94 16.97 30.57
C HIS A 178 -18.41 17.99 31.57
N LYS A 179 -18.97 19.21 31.55
CA LYS A 179 -18.68 20.21 32.53
C LYS A 179 -19.16 19.76 33.92
N GLY A 180 -18.29 19.93 34.91
CA GLY A 180 -18.63 19.60 36.32
C GLY A 180 -18.71 18.11 36.69
N MET A 181 -18.35 17.21 35.76
CA MET A 181 -18.25 15.77 36.02
C MET A 181 -16.78 15.38 36.23
N PRO A 182 -16.51 14.44 37.19
CA PRO A 182 -15.15 13.97 37.43
C PRO A 182 -14.64 13.08 36.26
N PHE A 183 -13.32 13.04 36.06
CA PHE A 183 -12.69 12.08 35.19
C PHE A 183 -12.65 10.67 35.82
N PRO A 184 -12.34 9.60 35.06
CA PRO A 184 -12.47 8.24 35.54
C PRO A 184 -11.89 7.95 36.93
N PRO A 185 -10.70 8.48 37.34
CA PRO A 185 -10.11 8.16 38.65
C PRO A 185 -10.95 8.63 39.87
N ALA A 186 -11.66 9.72 39.71
CA ALA A 186 -12.48 10.28 40.78
C ALA A 186 -13.98 9.99 40.60
N ALA A 187 -14.40 9.45 39.46
CA ALA A 187 -15.77 9.14 39.14
C ALA A 187 -16.27 7.92 39.96
N LYS A 188 -17.51 7.99 40.36
CA LYS A 188 -18.26 6.87 40.98
C LYS A 188 -19.14 6.23 39.92
N LYS A 189 -19.69 5.07 40.26
CA LYS A 189 -20.61 4.35 39.38
C LYS A 189 -21.79 5.22 38.93
N GLU A 190 -22.37 5.98 39.85
CA GLU A 190 -23.51 6.88 39.59
C GLU A 190 -23.12 8.03 38.62
N ASP A 191 -21.86 8.48 38.65
CA ASP A 191 -21.36 9.49 37.73
C ASP A 191 -21.29 8.95 36.29
N PHE A 192 -20.80 7.72 36.09
CA PHE A 192 -20.78 7.06 34.79
C PHE A 192 -22.20 6.84 34.23
N GLU A 193 -23.13 6.37 35.05
CA GLU A 193 -24.53 6.17 34.65
C GLU A 193 -25.20 7.51 34.27
N LYS A 194 -24.91 8.59 35.01
CA LYS A 194 -25.39 9.94 34.71
C LYS A 194 -24.79 10.47 33.39
N MET A 195 -23.48 10.30 33.19
CA MET A 195 -22.80 10.73 31.95
C MET A 195 -23.34 9.99 30.74
N GLU A 196 -23.53 8.67 30.83
CA GLU A 196 -24.12 7.86 29.76
C GLU A 196 -25.55 8.36 29.41
N LYS A 197 -26.38 8.60 30.40
CA LYS A 197 -27.75 9.11 30.19
C LYS A 197 -27.74 10.44 29.44
N LEU A 198 -26.96 11.42 29.91
CA LEU A 198 -26.85 12.73 29.26
C LEU A 198 -26.30 12.61 27.83
N ALA A 199 -25.30 11.74 27.63
CA ALA A 199 -24.73 11.48 26.31
C ALA A 199 -25.75 10.87 25.35
N CYS A 200 -26.52 9.85 25.81
CA CYS A 200 -27.56 9.22 24.99
C CYS A 200 -28.68 10.21 24.62
N GLU A 201 -29.11 11.05 25.58
CA GLU A 201 -30.10 12.12 25.32
C GLU A 201 -29.59 13.07 24.21
N GLY A 202 -28.31 13.51 24.25
CA GLY A 202 -27.73 14.36 23.22
C GLY A 202 -27.57 13.65 21.88
N LEU A 203 -27.00 12.45 21.87
CA LEU A 203 -26.72 11.68 20.65
C LEU A 203 -28.00 11.27 19.90
N SER A 204 -29.10 11.00 20.62
CA SER A 204 -30.41 10.66 20.03
C SER A 204 -31.03 11.80 19.21
N THR A 205 -30.54 13.04 19.39
CA THR A 205 -31.01 14.20 18.62
C THR A 205 -30.29 14.38 17.28
N LEU A 206 -29.28 13.58 17.00
CA LEU A 206 -28.57 13.61 15.72
C LEU A 206 -29.48 13.08 14.60
N THR A 207 -29.50 13.77 13.46
CA THR A 207 -30.37 13.48 12.32
C THR A 207 -29.58 13.33 11.02
N GLY A 208 -30.26 12.91 9.94
CA GLY A 208 -29.65 12.78 8.61
C GLY A 208 -28.52 11.74 8.59
N GLU A 209 -27.39 12.08 7.99
CA GLU A 209 -26.22 11.19 7.95
C GLU A 209 -25.61 10.86 9.31
N LEU A 210 -25.90 11.68 10.34
CA LEU A 210 -25.40 11.50 11.70
C LEU A 210 -26.31 10.64 12.57
N ALA A 211 -27.54 10.37 12.15
CA ALA A 211 -28.48 9.53 12.88
C ALA A 211 -27.89 8.12 13.08
N GLY A 212 -27.97 7.61 14.31
CA GLY A 212 -27.35 6.34 14.65
C GLY A 212 -27.97 5.65 15.84
N THR A 213 -27.28 4.62 16.32
CA THR A 213 -27.70 3.79 17.45
C THR A 213 -26.59 3.72 18.49
N TYR A 214 -26.98 3.78 19.75
CA TYR A 214 -26.07 3.56 20.87
C TYR A 214 -26.09 2.09 21.29
N TYR A 215 -24.94 1.53 21.54
CA TYR A 215 -24.71 0.17 21.99
C TYR A 215 -23.96 0.22 23.32
N PRO A 216 -24.67 -0.03 24.47
CA PRO A 216 -24.02 -0.06 25.76
C PRO A 216 -23.05 -1.25 25.85
N LEU A 217 -21.90 -1.05 26.48
CA LEU A 217 -20.92 -2.12 26.69
C LEU A 217 -21.46 -3.17 27.70
N ARG A 218 -22.14 -2.71 28.71
CA ARG A 218 -22.81 -3.59 29.68
C ARG A 218 -23.94 -4.37 29.00
N GLY A 219 -23.82 -5.71 29.03
CA GLY A 219 -24.83 -6.60 28.44
C GLY A 219 -24.61 -6.85 26.92
N MET A 220 -23.59 -6.27 26.32
CA MET A 220 -23.22 -6.59 24.96
C MET A 220 -22.68 -8.03 24.91
N ASP A 221 -23.25 -8.87 24.03
CA ASP A 221 -22.79 -10.25 23.90
C ASP A 221 -21.37 -10.33 23.30
N LYS A 222 -20.67 -11.41 23.63
CA LYS A 222 -19.26 -11.59 23.26
C LYS A 222 -19.04 -11.56 21.75
N ALA A 223 -19.95 -12.13 20.96
CA ALA A 223 -19.81 -12.17 19.50
C ALA A 223 -19.92 -10.77 18.89
N THR A 224 -20.83 -9.94 19.40
CA THR A 224 -20.94 -8.51 19.02
C THR A 224 -19.70 -7.73 19.42
N GLN A 225 -19.17 -7.95 20.64
CA GLN A 225 -17.92 -7.31 21.09
C GLN A 225 -16.74 -7.69 20.17
N ASP A 226 -16.55 -8.97 19.93
CA ASP A 226 -15.45 -9.47 19.10
C ASP A 226 -15.54 -8.91 17.67
N LYS A 227 -16.77 -8.86 17.10
CA LYS A 227 -16.99 -8.25 15.79
C LYS A 227 -16.69 -6.75 15.76
N MET A 228 -17.07 -5.99 16.78
CA MET A 228 -16.76 -4.57 16.88
C MET A 228 -15.28 -4.31 17.12
N ILE A 229 -14.58 -5.21 17.82
CA ILE A 229 -13.12 -5.14 18.00
C ILE A 229 -12.41 -5.41 16.67
N GLU A 230 -12.84 -6.44 15.94
CA GLU A 230 -12.32 -6.77 14.61
C GLU A 230 -12.53 -5.61 13.61
N ASP A 231 -13.71 -4.99 13.64
CA ASP A 231 -14.04 -3.80 12.84
C ASP A 231 -13.34 -2.51 13.34
N HIS A 232 -12.53 -2.55 14.39
CA HIS A 232 -11.87 -1.41 15.05
C HIS A 232 -12.81 -0.32 15.56
N PHE A 233 -14.02 -0.70 15.92
CA PHE A 233 -15.03 0.20 16.49
C PHE A 233 -15.03 0.19 18.02
N LEU A 234 -14.72 -0.94 18.65
CA LEU A 234 -14.75 -1.05 20.10
C LEU A 234 -13.38 -0.79 20.72
N PHE A 235 -13.36 0.02 21.77
CA PHE A 235 -12.20 0.22 22.63
C PHE A 235 -12.02 -0.96 23.61
N ARG A 236 -10.78 -1.13 24.12
CA ARG A 236 -10.39 -2.24 24.99
C ARG A 236 -9.93 -1.75 26.36
N ALA A 237 -9.95 -2.61 27.36
CA ALA A 237 -9.37 -2.40 28.69
C ALA A 237 -8.07 -3.20 28.85
N ASP A 238 -7.11 -3.00 27.96
CA ASP A 238 -5.85 -3.77 27.88
C ASP A 238 -4.58 -2.92 28.04
N ASP A 239 -4.71 -1.61 28.35
CA ASP A 239 -3.59 -0.72 28.64
C ASP A 239 -3.37 -0.61 30.16
N ALA A 240 -2.30 -1.25 30.67
CA ALA A 240 -1.98 -1.25 32.08
C ALA A 240 -1.69 0.16 32.64
N VAL A 241 -1.11 1.07 31.83
CA VAL A 241 -0.80 2.45 32.24
C VAL A 241 -2.11 3.22 32.45
N LEU A 242 -3.08 3.05 31.57
CA LEU A 242 -4.41 3.67 31.68
C LEU A 242 -5.22 3.03 32.81
N GLY A 243 -5.15 1.72 33.01
CA GLY A 243 -5.78 1.01 34.11
C GLY A 243 -5.29 1.50 35.47
N ASP A 244 -3.98 1.62 35.65
CA ASP A 244 -3.38 2.10 36.91
C ASP A 244 -3.53 3.63 37.10
N ALA A 245 -3.93 4.36 36.05
CA ALA A 245 -4.41 5.74 36.16
C ALA A 245 -5.89 5.83 36.59
N GLY A 246 -6.59 4.69 36.78
CA GLY A 246 -8.02 4.65 37.06
C GLY A 246 -8.93 4.82 35.83
N GLY A 247 -8.38 4.75 34.62
CA GLY A 247 -9.13 4.93 33.37
C GLY A 247 -10.23 3.87 33.18
N TYR A 248 -10.04 2.65 33.72
CA TYR A 248 -10.99 1.55 33.65
C TYR A 248 -11.87 1.39 34.89
N ASN A 249 -11.90 2.42 35.78
CA ASN A 249 -12.72 2.45 36.98
C ASN A 249 -14.20 2.11 36.66
N CYS A 250 -14.80 1.20 37.43
CA CYS A 250 -16.15 0.70 37.20
C CYS A 250 -16.40 0.20 35.77
N TRP A 251 -15.46 -0.57 35.22
CA TRP A 251 -15.51 -1.07 33.84
C TRP A 251 -16.87 -1.68 33.49
N ASP A 252 -17.30 -1.50 32.26
CA ASP A 252 -18.59 -1.72 31.60
C ASP A 252 -19.74 -0.77 32.04
N THR A 253 -19.68 -0.10 33.20
CA THR A 253 -20.73 0.82 33.64
C THR A 253 -20.65 2.15 32.87
N GLY A 254 -21.77 2.56 32.31
CA GLY A 254 -21.88 3.85 31.61
C GLY A 254 -21.00 4.02 30.41
N ARG A 255 -20.54 2.91 29.85
CA ARG A 255 -19.66 2.86 28.66
C ARG A 255 -20.40 2.25 27.49
N GLY A 256 -20.04 2.69 26.29
CA GLY A 256 -20.59 2.14 25.06
C GLY A 256 -20.16 2.90 23.82
N ILE A 257 -20.75 2.51 22.71
CA ILE A 257 -20.48 3.07 21.40
C ILE A 257 -21.77 3.54 20.75
N PHE A 258 -21.74 4.75 20.24
CA PHE A 258 -22.73 5.22 19.27
C PHE A 258 -22.09 5.20 17.88
N HIS A 259 -22.81 4.75 16.87
CA HIS A 259 -22.40 4.95 15.47
C HIS A 259 -23.59 5.16 14.54
N ASN A 260 -23.36 5.92 13.45
CA ASN A 260 -24.33 6.08 12.39
C ASN A 260 -24.43 4.81 11.52
N LYS A 261 -25.46 4.74 10.69
CA LYS A 261 -25.73 3.56 9.83
C LYS A 261 -24.57 3.20 8.92
N GLU A 262 -23.91 4.20 8.32
CA GLU A 262 -22.80 4.02 7.37
C GLU A 262 -21.44 3.82 8.06
N LYS A 263 -21.41 3.81 9.40
CA LYS A 263 -20.19 3.66 10.20
C LYS A 263 -19.09 4.70 9.87
N THR A 264 -19.50 5.88 9.39
CA THR A 264 -18.61 7.01 9.07
C THR A 264 -18.50 8.01 10.21
N PHE A 265 -19.40 7.95 11.19
CA PHE A 265 -19.37 8.73 12.42
C PHE A 265 -19.63 7.79 13.59
N LEU A 266 -18.78 7.86 14.60
CA LEU A 266 -18.94 7.11 15.84
C LEU A 266 -18.50 7.92 17.06
N THR A 267 -18.99 7.53 18.23
CA THR A 267 -18.63 8.15 19.51
C THR A 267 -18.40 7.07 20.55
N TRP A 268 -17.22 7.10 21.17
CA TRP A 268 -16.93 6.30 22.34
C TRP A 268 -17.35 7.07 23.59
N LEU A 269 -18.07 6.42 24.50
CA LEU A 269 -18.46 7.00 25.77
C LEU A 269 -17.63 6.41 26.90
N ASN A 270 -17.05 7.30 27.70
CA ASN A 270 -16.30 7.01 28.93
C ASN A 270 -15.15 6.00 28.70
N GLU A 271 -14.46 6.07 27.55
CA GLU A 271 -13.28 5.24 27.29
C GLU A 271 -12.08 5.81 28.09
N GLU A 272 -11.48 6.91 27.66
CA GLU A 272 -10.46 7.70 28.36
C GLU A 272 -11.06 9.02 28.83
N ASP A 273 -11.58 9.80 27.90
CA ASP A 273 -12.40 10.97 28.15
C ASP A 273 -13.90 10.61 28.08
N HIS A 274 -14.81 11.50 28.53
CA HIS A 274 -16.23 11.20 28.54
C HIS A 274 -16.81 10.97 27.15
N PHE A 275 -16.27 11.67 26.12
CA PHE A 275 -16.58 11.46 24.71
C PHE A 275 -15.31 11.40 23.89
N ARG A 276 -15.29 10.50 22.93
CA ARG A 276 -14.37 10.54 21.81
C ARG A 276 -15.17 10.48 20.52
N PHE A 277 -15.42 11.65 19.92
CA PHE A 277 -16.10 11.77 18.64
C PHE A 277 -15.13 11.46 17.51
N ILE A 278 -15.54 10.61 16.59
CA ILE A 278 -14.70 10.12 15.49
C ILE A 278 -15.50 10.18 14.19
N SER A 279 -14.96 10.85 13.19
CA SER A 279 -15.45 10.80 11.82
C SER A 279 -14.35 10.20 10.94
N MET A 280 -14.71 9.23 10.10
CA MET A 280 -13.76 8.53 9.26
C MET A 280 -14.41 7.97 8.00
N GLN A 281 -13.59 7.78 6.97
CA GLN A 281 -13.98 7.09 5.73
C GLN A 281 -12.75 6.64 4.94
N MET A 282 -12.96 5.76 3.98
CA MET A 282 -11.95 5.40 2.99
C MET A 282 -11.70 6.57 2.04
N GLY A 283 -10.45 6.67 1.50
CA GLY A 283 -10.03 7.74 0.61
C GLY A 283 -9.66 9.05 1.28
N GLY A 284 -9.35 10.05 0.45
CA GLY A 284 -8.71 11.30 0.85
C GLY A 284 -9.65 12.48 1.16
N ASN A 285 -10.97 12.31 1.13
CA ASN A 285 -11.91 13.43 1.29
C ASN A 285 -11.95 13.98 2.72
N LEU A 286 -10.92 14.77 3.07
CA LEU A 286 -10.77 15.40 4.38
C LEU A 286 -11.90 16.40 4.68
N GLY A 287 -12.34 17.14 3.67
CA GLY A 287 -13.42 18.12 3.80
C GLY A 287 -14.70 17.48 4.32
N GLN A 288 -15.12 16.37 3.75
CA GLN A 288 -16.33 15.65 4.17
C GLN A 288 -16.18 15.06 5.57
N VAL A 289 -15.04 14.44 5.88
CA VAL A 289 -14.78 13.86 7.21
C VAL A 289 -14.78 14.92 8.30
N TYR A 290 -14.12 16.05 8.05
CA TYR A 290 -14.05 17.16 8.99
C TYR A 290 -15.42 17.85 9.18
N LYS A 291 -16.13 18.13 8.08
CA LYS A 291 -17.45 18.75 8.11
C LYS A 291 -18.45 17.93 8.92
N ARG A 292 -18.47 16.61 8.71
CA ARG A 292 -19.30 15.67 9.47
C ARG A 292 -19.01 15.74 10.97
N LEU A 293 -17.76 15.73 11.37
CA LEU A 293 -17.35 15.85 12.77
C LEU A 293 -17.77 17.20 13.37
N ALA A 294 -17.44 18.30 12.70
CA ALA A 294 -17.75 19.66 13.15
C ALA A 294 -19.27 19.86 13.32
N THR A 295 -20.07 19.36 12.36
CA THR A 295 -21.54 19.43 12.42
C THR A 295 -22.09 18.66 13.64
N ALA A 296 -21.59 17.44 13.87
CA ALA A 296 -22.00 16.64 15.00
C ALA A 296 -21.70 17.34 16.34
N ILE A 297 -20.47 17.85 16.51
CA ILE A 297 -20.05 18.50 17.76
C ILE A 297 -20.82 19.80 18.00
N LYS A 298 -20.93 20.67 16.98
CA LYS A 298 -21.73 21.91 17.10
C LYS A 298 -23.16 21.61 17.51
N HIS A 299 -23.76 20.54 16.97
CA HIS A 299 -25.11 20.12 17.37
C HIS A 299 -25.15 19.65 18.84
N ILE A 300 -24.24 18.78 19.25
CA ILE A 300 -24.19 18.26 20.63
C ILE A 300 -23.91 19.39 21.64
N GLU A 301 -23.09 20.38 21.31
CA GLU A 301 -22.82 21.56 22.15
C GLU A 301 -24.07 22.42 22.38
N THR A 302 -25.13 22.30 21.57
CA THR A 302 -26.44 22.94 21.87
C THR A 302 -27.24 22.17 22.94
N LYS A 303 -26.87 20.93 23.28
CA LYS A 303 -27.57 20.06 24.20
C LYS A 303 -26.86 19.91 25.55
N MET A 304 -25.53 20.07 25.58
CA MET A 304 -24.72 19.92 26.77
C MET A 304 -23.49 20.80 26.77
N GLU A 305 -23.00 21.15 27.96
CA GLU A 305 -21.78 21.91 28.13
C GLU A 305 -20.57 21.00 28.36
N PHE A 306 -19.45 21.33 27.69
CA PHE A 306 -18.17 20.66 27.88
C PHE A 306 -17.23 21.45 28.78
N ALA A 307 -16.35 20.71 29.49
CA ALA A 307 -15.34 21.27 30.37
C ALA A 307 -14.27 22.03 29.57
N LYS A 308 -14.11 23.30 29.84
CA LYS A 308 -13.12 24.20 29.25
C LYS A 308 -12.45 25.04 30.35
N ALA A 309 -11.22 25.46 30.11
CA ALA A 309 -10.57 26.47 30.92
C ALA A 309 -9.87 27.50 30.02
N ASP A 310 -9.87 28.75 30.47
CA ASP A 310 -9.23 29.85 29.76
C ASP A 310 -7.73 29.57 29.55
N GLY A 311 -7.29 29.72 28.31
CA GLY A 311 -5.91 29.47 27.88
C GLY A 311 -5.51 27.98 27.78
N LEU A 312 -6.41 27.03 28.14
CA LEU A 312 -6.17 25.57 28.01
C LEU A 312 -7.10 24.90 26.99
N GLY A 313 -8.19 25.55 26.57
CA GLY A 313 -9.20 24.97 25.69
C GLY A 313 -10.02 23.88 26.37
N TYR A 314 -10.34 22.79 25.68
CA TYR A 314 -11.09 21.66 26.23
C TYR A 314 -10.23 20.83 27.18
N LEU A 315 -10.80 20.50 28.34
CA LEU A 315 -10.13 19.74 29.38
C LEU A 315 -10.34 18.24 29.19
N THR A 316 -9.27 17.50 29.36
CA THR A 316 -9.17 16.06 29.15
C THR A 316 -8.56 15.36 30.35
N PHE A 317 -8.79 14.06 30.49
CA PHE A 317 -8.16 13.22 31.50
C PHE A 317 -6.62 13.25 31.39
N CYS A 318 -6.09 13.06 30.18
CA CYS A 318 -4.66 13.14 29.93
C CYS A 318 -4.23 14.55 29.50
N PRO A 319 -3.29 15.22 30.18
CA PRO A 319 -2.86 16.58 29.84
C PRO A 319 -2.20 16.72 28.47
N THR A 320 -1.81 15.60 27.82
CA THR A 320 -1.26 15.62 26.47
C THR A 320 -2.32 15.87 25.39
N ASN A 321 -3.60 15.71 25.75
CA ASN A 321 -4.73 15.84 24.83
C ASN A 321 -5.41 17.22 24.91
N LEU A 322 -5.00 18.09 25.80
CA LEU A 322 -5.60 19.44 26.02
C LEU A 322 -5.63 20.31 24.75
N GLY A 323 -6.45 21.34 24.80
CA GLY A 323 -6.60 22.33 23.75
C GLY A 323 -7.70 21.96 22.77
N THR A 324 -7.37 21.78 21.48
CA THR A 324 -8.31 21.29 20.48
C THR A 324 -8.76 19.86 20.77
N THR A 325 -7.97 19.10 21.51
CA THR A 325 -8.10 17.64 21.69
C THR A 325 -8.08 16.85 20.39
N MET A 326 -7.91 17.54 19.26
CA MET A 326 -8.04 16.96 17.92
C MET A 326 -6.83 16.15 17.52
N ARG A 327 -7.11 14.97 16.93
CA ARG A 327 -6.20 14.25 16.09
C ARG A 327 -6.85 14.01 14.73
N ALA A 328 -6.36 14.73 13.73
CA ALA A 328 -6.65 14.46 12.33
C ALA A 328 -5.53 13.58 11.77
N SER A 329 -5.87 12.50 11.11
CA SER A 329 -4.92 11.57 10.54
C SER A 329 -5.37 10.99 9.21
N VAL A 330 -4.39 10.61 8.39
CA VAL A 330 -4.61 9.90 7.13
C VAL A 330 -3.64 8.74 7.03
N HIS A 331 -4.11 7.63 6.49
CA HIS A 331 -3.24 6.55 6.04
C HIS A 331 -2.73 6.87 4.65
N VAL A 332 -1.46 7.24 4.54
CA VAL A 332 -0.82 7.63 3.27
C VAL A 332 0.13 6.55 2.82
N ARG A 333 -0.01 6.15 1.56
CA ARG A 333 0.89 5.21 0.90
C ARG A 333 2.02 5.98 0.21
N VAL A 334 3.24 5.77 0.66
CA VAL A 334 4.45 6.47 0.20
C VAL A 334 5.61 5.48 0.06
N PRO A 335 5.52 4.52 -0.88
CA PRO A 335 6.50 3.44 -1.01
C PRO A 335 7.92 3.92 -1.36
N MET A 336 8.07 5.06 -2.04
CA MET A 336 9.38 5.60 -2.38
C MET A 336 10.00 6.36 -1.21
N LEU A 337 9.25 7.23 -0.55
CA LEU A 337 9.71 7.92 0.67
C LEU A 337 9.95 6.95 1.82
N SER A 338 9.26 5.79 1.85
CA SER A 338 9.49 4.75 2.86
C SER A 338 10.86 4.08 2.77
N LYS A 339 11.53 4.17 1.62
CA LYS A 339 12.91 3.66 1.44
C LYS A 339 13.94 4.51 2.18
N ASP A 340 13.62 5.80 2.42
CA ASP A 340 14.38 6.69 3.30
C ASP A 340 13.44 7.34 4.33
N PRO A 341 13.14 6.67 5.46
CA PRO A 341 12.23 7.17 6.48
C PRO A 341 12.65 8.50 7.12
N GLN A 342 13.92 8.90 6.98
CA GLN A 342 14.39 10.17 7.51
C GLN A 342 13.83 11.35 6.71
N VAL A 343 13.79 11.25 5.38
CA VAL A 343 13.18 12.27 4.51
C VAL A 343 11.70 12.49 4.87
N LEU A 344 10.94 11.40 5.07
CA LEU A 344 9.55 11.49 5.50
C LEU A 344 9.42 12.18 6.87
N LYS A 345 10.28 11.85 7.84
CA LYS A 345 10.31 12.49 9.17
C LYS A 345 10.62 13.97 9.09
N ASP A 346 11.54 14.37 8.22
CA ASP A 346 11.94 15.76 8.03
C ASP A 346 10.80 16.60 7.42
N ILE A 347 10.09 16.06 6.43
CA ILE A 347 8.87 16.68 5.90
C ILE A 347 7.81 16.80 7.00
N CYS A 348 7.55 15.72 7.74
CA CYS A 348 6.60 15.74 8.86
C CYS A 348 6.98 16.78 9.93
N ALA A 349 8.25 16.89 10.28
CA ALA A 349 8.72 17.85 11.28
C ALA A 349 8.46 19.31 10.85
N LYS A 350 8.67 19.64 9.57
CA LYS A 350 8.43 20.96 9.00
C LYS A 350 6.96 21.40 9.14
N TYR A 351 6.01 20.46 9.06
CA TYR A 351 4.58 20.71 9.15
C TYR A 351 3.98 20.32 10.51
N ASN A 352 4.78 20.10 11.53
CA ASN A 352 4.34 19.63 12.85
C ASN A 352 3.48 18.35 12.79
N LEU A 353 3.83 17.44 11.92
CA LEU A 353 3.18 16.14 11.78
C LEU A 353 3.95 15.05 12.51
N GLN A 354 3.25 13.97 12.80
CA GLN A 354 3.82 12.76 13.37
C GLN A 354 3.52 11.59 12.46
N PRO A 355 4.55 10.98 11.83
CA PRO A 355 4.40 9.72 11.13
C PRO A 355 4.43 8.55 12.13
N ARG A 356 3.55 7.57 11.93
CA ARG A 356 3.49 6.32 12.70
C ARG A 356 3.28 5.16 11.74
N GLY A 357 3.70 3.95 12.10
CA GLY A 357 3.25 2.76 11.39
C GLY A 357 1.75 2.52 11.62
N VAL A 358 1.14 1.76 10.75
CA VAL A 358 -0.33 1.51 10.78
C VAL A 358 -0.77 0.78 12.05
N HIS A 359 0.15 0.06 12.72
CA HIS A 359 -0.10 -0.72 13.93
C HIS A 359 0.34 -0.05 15.25
N GLY A 360 0.60 1.27 15.26
CA GLY A 360 0.92 2.02 16.48
C GLY A 360 2.25 2.78 16.44
N GLU A 361 2.59 3.41 17.59
CA GLU A 361 3.67 4.41 17.69
C GLU A 361 5.08 3.88 17.42
N HIS A 362 5.29 2.57 17.55
CA HIS A 362 6.58 1.88 17.38
C HIS A 362 6.57 0.82 16.28
N SER A 363 5.49 0.76 15.44
CA SER A 363 5.43 -0.20 14.35
C SER A 363 6.14 0.35 13.10
N GLU A 364 6.86 -0.54 12.40
CA GLU A 364 7.38 -0.24 11.07
C GLU A 364 6.25 -0.21 10.04
N SER A 365 6.41 0.60 8.98
CA SER A 365 5.43 0.64 7.89
C SER A 365 5.46 -0.67 7.11
N LYS A 366 4.30 -1.32 6.94
CA LYS A 366 4.18 -2.43 5.98
C LYS A 366 3.68 -1.88 4.65
N GLY A 367 4.39 -2.19 3.55
CA GLY A 367 4.00 -1.76 2.20
C GLY A 367 4.06 -0.25 1.96
N GLY A 368 4.87 0.50 2.73
CA GLY A 368 5.02 1.94 2.58
C GLY A 368 3.82 2.76 3.03
N VAL A 369 2.91 2.22 3.84
CA VAL A 369 1.75 2.95 4.38
C VAL A 369 2.05 3.49 5.77
N TYR A 370 1.79 4.78 5.98
CA TYR A 370 1.98 5.49 7.25
C TYR A 370 0.68 6.15 7.72
N ASP A 371 0.43 6.15 9.04
CA ASP A 371 -0.55 7.01 9.69
C ASP A 371 0.11 8.38 9.97
N ILE A 372 -0.24 9.37 9.16
CA ILE A 372 0.27 10.75 9.30
C ILE A 372 -0.78 11.58 10.04
N SER A 373 -0.39 12.21 11.15
CA SER A 373 -1.32 12.99 11.97
C SER A 373 -0.70 14.30 12.48
N ASN A 374 -1.55 15.29 12.81
CA ASN A 374 -1.10 16.50 13.48
C ASN A 374 -0.47 16.20 14.84
N LYS A 375 0.60 16.92 15.18
CA LYS A 375 1.31 16.78 16.47
C LYS A 375 0.80 17.79 17.50
N ARG A 376 0.53 19.02 17.09
CA ARG A 376 0.09 20.08 17.98
C ARG A 376 -1.41 20.00 18.27
N ARG A 377 -1.78 20.32 19.51
CA ARG A 377 -3.17 20.39 19.97
C ARG A 377 -3.40 21.66 20.81
N LEU A 378 -2.36 22.21 21.44
CA LEU A 378 -2.41 23.42 22.26
C LEU A 378 -1.87 24.61 21.47
N GLY A 379 -2.46 25.79 21.65
CA GLY A 379 -2.02 27.05 21.04
C GLY A 379 -2.49 27.28 19.59
N LEU A 380 -3.50 26.57 19.13
CA LEU A 380 -4.10 26.69 17.80
C LEU A 380 -5.56 26.24 17.82
N THR A 381 -6.36 26.68 16.85
CA THR A 381 -7.76 26.25 16.71
C THR A 381 -7.86 24.85 16.08
N GLU A 382 -9.07 24.25 16.13
CA GLU A 382 -9.35 22.98 15.42
C GLU A 382 -9.12 23.12 13.90
N TRP A 383 -9.51 24.27 13.34
CA TRP A 383 -9.24 24.60 11.94
C TRP A 383 -7.72 24.63 11.63
N ASP A 384 -6.94 25.33 12.46
CA ASP A 384 -5.49 25.42 12.24
C ASP A 384 -4.83 24.04 12.29
N ALA A 385 -5.25 23.18 13.24
CA ALA A 385 -4.70 21.83 13.39
C ALA A 385 -4.96 20.96 12.17
N VAL A 386 -6.18 21.00 11.61
CA VAL A 386 -6.52 20.18 10.41
C VAL A 386 -5.89 20.75 9.15
N ASN A 387 -5.82 22.08 9.02
CA ASN A 387 -5.20 22.73 7.87
C ASN A 387 -3.67 22.54 7.85
N GLU A 388 -3.01 22.56 9.01
CA GLU A 388 -1.60 22.19 9.15
C GLU A 388 -1.35 20.74 8.70
N MET A 389 -2.20 19.80 9.11
CA MET A 389 -2.14 18.41 8.67
C MET A 389 -2.39 18.27 7.17
N LYS A 390 -3.39 18.94 6.61
CA LYS A 390 -3.66 18.98 5.17
C LYS A 390 -2.41 19.39 4.38
N ASN A 391 -1.82 20.54 4.74
CA ASN A 391 -0.68 21.11 4.00
C ASN A 391 0.53 20.16 4.03
N GLY A 392 0.81 19.55 5.16
CA GLY A 392 1.91 18.61 5.27
C GLY A 392 1.67 17.31 4.50
N VAL A 393 0.43 16.79 4.50
CA VAL A 393 0.07 15.59 3.73
C VAL A 393 0.16 15.85 2.23
N LEU A 394 -0.31 17.01 1.75
CA LEU A 394 -0.18 17.40 0.34
C LEU A 394 1.29 17.52 -0.08
N GLU A 395 2.18 18.04 0.80
CA GLU A 395 3.61 18.07 0.50
C GLU A 395 4.22 16.66 0.47
N ILE A 396 3.83 15.76 1.38
CA ILE A 396 4.27 14.36 1.36
C ILE A 396 3.83 13.68 0.05
N ILE A 397 2.57 13.86 -0.37
CA ILE A 397 2.06 13.32 -1.65
C ILE A 397 2.85 13.89 -2.84
N LYS A 398 3.12 15.17 -2.84
CA LYS A 398 3.89 15.84 -3.90
C LYS A 398 5.33 15.33 -3.98
N GLU A 399 6.01 15.15 -2.84
CA GLU A 399 7.38 14.59 -2.82
C GLU A 399 7.39 13.12 -3.23
N GLU A 400 6.43 12.30 -2.78
CA GLU A 400 6.26 10.94 -3.27
C GLU A 400 6.00 10.91 -4.78
N ALA A 401 5.13 11.80 -5.28
CA ALA A 401 4.81 11.90 -6.70
C ALA A 401 6.03 12.27 -7.57
N LYS A 402 6.99 13.05 -7.05
CA LYS A 402 8.26 13.34 -7.74
C LYS A 402 9.16 12.11 -7.85
N LEU A 403 9.09 11.21 -6.87
CA LEU A 403 9.87 9.98 -6.83
C LEU A 403 9.20 8.84 -7.62
N THR A 404 7.90 8.96 -7.93
CA THR A 404 7.22 8.06 -8.86
C THR A 404 7.52 8.48 -10.30
N TRP A 405 7.65 7.46 -11.19
CA TRP A 405 7.96 7.74 -12.58
C TRP A 405 6.86 8.58 -13.26
N THR A 406 7.25 9.68 -13.89
CA THR A 406 6.44 10.47 -14.83
C THR A 406 7.30 10.80 -16.04
N PRO A 407 6.75 10.82 -17.25
CA PRO A 407 7.53 11.20 -18.42
C PRO A 407 7.92 12.69 -18.31
N LYS A 408 9.07 13.04 -18.90
CA LYS A 408 9.39 14.46 -19.09
C LYS A 408 8.36 15.13 -20.02
N PRO A 409 8.24 16.48 -19.97
CA PRO A 409 7.38 17.21 -20.90
C PRO A 409 7.65 16.86 -22.35
N THR A 410 6.59 16.74 -23.16
CA THR A 410 6.68 16.30 -24.56
C THR A 410 7.62 17.17 -25.38
N ASP A 411 7.59 18.50 -25.18
CA ASP A 411 8.46 19.43 -25.88
C ASP A 411 9.94 19.26 -25.50
N GLU A 412 10.23 18.99 -24.20
CA GLU A 412 11.60 18.70 -23.75
C GLU A 412 12.14 17.42 -24.41
N LEU A 413 11.32 16.37 -24.42
CA LEU A 413 11.69 15.09 -25.05
C LEU A 413 11.94 15.25 -26.54
N TYR A 414 11.09 15.99 -27.24
CA TYR A 414 11.29 16.26 -28.66
C TYR A 414 12.56 17.08 -28.93
N ASN A 415 12.85 18.09 -28.09
CA ASN A 415 14.09 18.85 -28.17
C ASN A 415 15.35 17.99 -27.99
N ILE A 416 15.30 17.00 -27.08
CA ILE A 416 16.41 16.05 -26.87
C ILE A 416 16.61 15.21 -28.13
N ILE A 417 15.57 14.51 -28.57
CA ILE A 417 15.69 13.52 -29.67
C ILE A 417 15.95 14.19 -31.03
N SER A 418 15.33 15.34 -31.32
CA SER A 418 15.48 16.06 -32.59
C SER A 418 16.92 16.50 -32.85
N LYS A 419 17.65 16.87 -31.79
CA LYS A 419 19.05 17.33 -31.86
C LYS A 419 20.08 16.22 -31.71
N SER A 420 19.65 14.99 -31.44
CA SER A 420 20.54 13.85 -31.20
C SER A 420 20.92 13.10 -32.51
N ASP A 421 22.00 12.32 -32.45
CA ASP A 421 22.42 11.37 -33.49
C ASP A 421 21.90 9.95 -33.17
N SER A 422 20.76 9.80 -32.50
CA SER A 422 20.19 8.51 -32.13
C SER A 422 19.89 7.67 -33.39
N PRO A 423 20.35 6.39 -33.46
CA PRO A 423 20.02 5.47 -34.54
C PRO A 423 18.62 4.86 -34.42
N SER A 424 17.82 5.26 -33.40
CA SER A 424 16.52 4.64 -33.11
C SER A 424 15.53 4.85 -34.26
N LEU A 425 14.66 3.85 -34.44
CA LEU A 425 13.56 3.96 -35.39
C LEU A 425 12.57 5.09 -34.97
N MET A 426 12.40 5.33 -33.69
CA MET A 426 11.63 6.48 -33.21
C MET A 426 12.21 7.80 -33.72
N LYS A 427 13.51 8.03 -33.55
CA LYS A 427 14.19 9.25 -34.08
C LYS A 427 13.97 9.39 -35.58
N LYS A 428 14.12 8.29 -36.35
CA LYS A 428 13.91 8.30 -37.78
C LYS A 428 12.52 8.75 -38.23
N PHE A 429 11.48 8.37 -37.47
CA PHE A 429 10.09 8.59 -37.88
C PHE A 429 9.35 9.68 -37.10
N LEU A 430 9.90 10.17 -35.99
CA LEU A 430 9.35 11.31 -35.25
C LEU A 430 9.86 12.63 -35.85
N THR A 431 9.40 12.93 -37.08
CA THR A 431 9.68 14.22 -37.74
C THR A 431 8.95 15.36 -37.07
N GLN A 432 9.28 16.62 -37.36
CA GLN A 432 8.57 17.79 -36.87
C GLN A 432 7.08 17.72 -37.20
N GLU A 433 6.74 17.33 -38.41
CA GLU A 433 5.33 17.18 -38.85
C GLU A 433 4.58 16.14 -38.01
N VAL A 434 5.17 14.96 -37.81
CA VAL A 434 4.57 13.89 -36.98
C VAL A 434 4.45 14.33 -35.52
N TYR A 435 5.46 15.01 -34.99
CA TYR A 435 5.44 15.56 -33.64
C TYR A 435 4.29 16.57 -33.47
N ASP A 436 4.17 17.57 -34.33
CA ASP A 436 3.13 18.61 -34.25
C ASP A 436 1.72 18.02 -34.34
N LYS A 437 1.55 16.94 -35.11
CA LYS A 437 0.29 16.22 -35.22
C LYS A 437 -0.08 15.42 -33.96
N LEU A 438 0.92 14.93 -33.20
CA LEU A 438 0.72 13.94 -32.16
C LEU A 438 0.89 14.49 -30.72
N LYS A 439 1.62 15.60 -30.52
CA LYS A 439 2.03 16.11 -29.20
C LYS A 439 0.87 16.36 -28.22
N ASP A 440 -0.29 16.78 -28.73
CA ASP A 440 -1.47 17.13 -27.91
C ASP A 440 -2.51 16.00 -27.85
N LYS A 441 -2.29 14.90 -28.57
CA LYS A 441 -3.22 13.74 -28.54
C LYS A 441 -3.08 12.95 -27.25
N LYS A 442 -4.23 12.40 -26.82
CA LYS A 442 -4.34 11.50 -25.68
C LYS A 442 -5.19 10.30 -26.03
N THR A 443 -4.89 9.16 -25.44
CA THR A 443 -5.74 7.97 -25.47
C THR A 443 -6.90 8.13 -24.47
N SER A 444 -7.93 7.30 -24.56
CA SER A 444 -9.03 7.29 -23.58
C SER A 444 -8.57 6.86 -22.19
N LEU A 445 -7.48 6.09 -22.11
CA LEU A 445 -6.85 5.65 -20.87
C LEU A 445 -5.81 6.65 -20.32
N GLY A 446 -5.73 7.86 -20.88
CA GLY A 446 -4.89 8.96 -20.40
C GLY A 446 -3.45 8.93 -20.90
N GLY A 447 -3.07 8.00 -21.78
CA GLY A 447 -1.76 7.93 -22.40
C GLY A 447 -1.47 9.11 -23.32
N THR A 448 -0.22 9.58 -23.36
CA THR A 448 0.26 10.70 -24.19
C THR A 448 1.48 10.30 -25.00
N LEU A 449 1.85 11.10 -25.98
CA LEU A 449 3.09 10.91 -26.73
C LEU A 449 4.32 10.88 -25.80
N ALA A 450 4.35 11.73 -24.78
CA ALA A 450 5.44 11.74 -23.80
C ALA A 450 5.66 10.37 -23.14
N HIS A 451 4.58 9.68 -22.74
CA HIS A 451 4.66 8.33 -22.17
C HIS A 451 5.30 7.33 -23.14
N CYS A 452 5.04 7.49 -24.45
CA CYS A 452 5.56 6.56 -25.45
C CYS A 452 7.04 6.78 -25.78
N ILE A 453 7.51 8.03 -25.79
CA ILE A 453 8.84 8.39 -26.30
C ILE A 453 9.90 8.64 -25.22
N ASN A 454 9.49 8.70 -23.91
CA ASN A 454 10.38 9.10 -22.82
C ASN A 454 11.69 8.31 -22.79
N SER A 455 11.61 6.99 -22.76
CA SER A 455 12.81 6.12 -22.70
C SER A 455 13.73 6.31 -23.90
N GLY A 456 13.19 6.33 -25.12
CA GLY A 456 14.02 6.49 -26.31
C GLY A 456 14.68 7.86 -26.46
N CYS A 457 14.10 8.89 -25.84
CA CYS A 457 14.71 10.22 -25.76
C CYS A 457 15.83 10.30 -24.71
N LEU A 458 15.76 9.48 -23.65
CA LEU A 458 16.79 9.42 -22.61
C LEU A 458 17.89 8.42 -22.92
N HIS A 459 17.57 7.32 -23.62
CA HIS A 459 18.50 6.27 -24.04
C HIS A 459 18.73 6.30 -25.55
N LEU A 460 19.56 7.24 -25.99
CA LEU A 460 19.78 7.53 -27.41
C LEU A 460 20.38 6.36 -28.25
N GLY A 461 20.97 5.37 -27.57
CA GLY A 461 21.45 4.12 -28.21
C GLY A 461 20.38 3.07 -28.46
N SER A 462 19.12 3.31 -28.10
CA SER A 462 18.00 2.39 -28.28
C SER A 462 17.78 2.11 -29.79
N LYS A 463 17.47 0.84 -30.15
CA LYS A 463 17.14 0.47 -31.53
C LYS A 463 15.72 0.87 -31.92
N VAL A 464 14.74 0.66 -31.05
CA VAL A 464 13.32 0.95 -31.30
C VAL A 464 12.97 2.37 -30.83
N GLY A 465 13.23 2.66 -29.56
CA GLY A 465 13.09 3.99 -28.96
C GLY A 465 11.67 4.40 -28.56
N ILE A 466 10.65 3.58 -28.81
CA ILE A 466 9.25 3.89 -28.49
C ILE A 466 8.58 2.69 -27.85
N TYR A 467 7.70 2.97 -26.87
CA TYR A 467 6.88 2.01 -26.16
C TYR A 467 5.42 2.47 -26.16
N ALA A 468 4.47 1.56 -26.26
CA ALA A 468 3.05 1.91 -26.19
C ALA A 468 2.64 2.19 -24.74
N CYS A 469 1.94 3.28 -24.50
CA CYS A 469 1.44 3.61 -23.16
C CYS A 469 0.19 2.82 -22.77
N ASP A 470 -0.57 2.35 -23.76
CA ASP A 470 -1.76 1.51 -23.64
C ASP A 470 -2.11 0.88 -25.01
N PRO A 471 -3.13 -0.01 -25.09
CA PRO A 471 -3.53 -0.61 -26.38
C PRO A 471 -3.99 0.40 -27.42
N GLU A 472 -4.57 1.54 -27.03
CA GLU A 472 -5.04 2.57 -27.96
C GLU A 472 -3.90 3.38 -28.58
N ALA A 473 -2.71 3.37 -27.97
CA ALA A 473 -1.54 4.06 -28.52
C ALA A 473 -1.23 3.64 -29.96
N TYR A 474 -1.47 2.38 -30.30
CA TYR A 474 -1.31 1.86 -31.65
C TYR A 474 -2.30 2.44 -32.66
N THR A 475 -3.37 3.08 -32.21
CA THR A 475 -4.36 3.78 -33.05
C THR A 475 -4.18 5.30 -32.99
N VAL A 476 -4.05 5.85 -31.76
CA VAL A 476 -3.95 7.31 -31.57
C VAL A 476 -2.64 7.87 -32.10
N PHE A 477 -1.56 7.12 -31.96
CA PHE A 477 -0.20 7.49 -32.41
C PHE A 477 0.27 6.63 -33.61
N GLU A 478 -0.67 6.17 -34.45
CA GLU A 478 -0.36 5.26 -35.57
C GLU A 478 0.62 5.84 -36.58
N ASP A 479 0.69 7.14 -36.78
CA ASP A 479 1.61 7.80 -37.71
C ASP A 479 3.08 7.51 -37.39
N ILE A 480 3.42 7.30 -36.11
CA ILE A 480 4.77 6.92 -35.71
C ILE A 480 4.88 5.39 -35.51
N PHE A 481 3.91 4.74 -34.82
CA PHE A 481 4.00 3.32 -34.53
C PHE A 481 4.01 2.46 -35.78
N ASN A 482 3.19 2.76 -36.80
CA ASN A 482 3.14 1.98 -38.02
C ASN A 482 4.48 1.98 -38.76
N ASN A 483 5.15 3.12 -38.81
CA ASN A 483 6.44 3.23 -39.47
C ASN A 483 7.56 2.49 -38.70
N VAL A 484 7.54 2.58 -37.35
CA VAL A 484 8.49 1.85 -36.52
C VAL A 484 8.26 0.35 -36.61
N ILE A 485 7.00 -0.13 -36.57
CA ILE A 485 6.65 -1.55 -36.69
C ILE A 485 7.12 -2.12 -38.02
N LYS A 486 6.80 -1.45 -39.15
CA LYS A 486 7.22 -1.88 -40.50
C LYS A 486 8.75 -1.99 -40.60
N ALA A 487 9.44 -0.97 -40.13
CA ALA A 487 10.91 -0.94 -40.21
C ALA A 487 11.55 -2.00 -39.30
N TYR A 488 11.04 -2.21 -38.10
CA TYR A 488 11.57 -3.19 -37.16
C TYR A 488 11.35 -4.64 -37.63
N HIS A 489 10.11 -4.95 -38.03
CA HIS A 489 9.75 -6.29 -38.48
C HIS A 489 10.10 -6.57 -39.93
N LYS A 490 10.62 -5.57 -40.65
CA LYS A 490 11.04 -5.65 -42.08
C LYS A 490 9.88 -6.09 -42.97
N VAL A 491 8.71 -5.43 -42.82
CA VAL A 491 7.50 -5.70 -43.61
C VAL A 491 7.03 -4.43 -44.31
N ASP A 492 6.50 -4.57 -45.53
CA ASP A 492 5.97 -3.44 -46.30
C ASP A 492 4.59 -2.99 -45.77
N SER A 493 3.82 -3.94 -45.28
CA SER A 493 2.51 -3.69 -44.69
C SER A 493 2.33 -4.45 -43.37
N ILE A 494 1.58 -3.86 -42.45
CA ILE A 494 1.21 -4.52 -41.19
C ILE A 494 0.04 -5.46 -41.49
N SER A 495 0.34 -6.75 -41.62
CA SER A 495 -0.63 -7.80 -41.90
C SER A 495 -0.30 -9.03 -41.08
N HIS A 496 -1.04 -9.24 -40.00
CA HIS A 496 -0.91 -10.42 -39.13
C HIS A 496 -2.14 -11.30 -39.30
N PRO A 497 -1.97 -12.63 -39.49
CA PRO A 497 -3.11 -13.55 -39.56
C PRO A 497 -3.87 -13.61 -38.25
N VAL A 498 -5.08 -14.15 -38.27
CA VAL A 498 -5.81 -14.47 -37.06
C VAL A 498 -4.96 -15.45 -36.21
N PRO A 499 -4.76 -15.14 -34.92
CA PRO A 499 -3.95 -16.00 -34.02
C PRO A 499 -4.47 -17.44 -34.00
N THR A 500 -3.56 -18.40 -34.21
CA THR A 500 -3.88 -19.84 -34.07
C THR A 500 -2.64 -20.64 -33.63
N PHE A 501 -2.90 -21.53 -32.71
CA PHE A 501 -1.89 -22.46 -32.19
C PHE A 501 -1.80 -23.77 -33.00
N GLY A 502 -2.48 -23.85 -34.15
CA GLY A 502 -2.58 -25.05 -34.95
C GLY A 502 -3.66 -26.03 -34.47
N THR A 503 -3.81 -27.10 -35.24
CA THR A 503 -4.70 -28.21 -34.92
C THR A 503 -4.02 -29.21 -33.96
N ASP A 504 -4.78 -30.18 -33.41
CA ASP A 504 -4.22 -31.28 -32.64
C ASP A 504 -3.21 -32.12 -33.43
N ALA A 505 -3.43 -32.25 -34.74
CA ALA A 505 -2.49 -32.91 -35.64
C ALA A 505 -1.19 -32.14 -35.80
N ASP A 506 -1.30 -30.82 -35.96
CA ASP A 506 -0.13 -29.92 -36.02
C ASP A 506 0.70 -29.99 -34.73
N MET A 507 0.04 -29.95 -33.59
CA MET A 507 0.72 -30.03 -32.29
C MET A 507 1.40 -31.40 -32.07
N LYS A 508 0.80 -32.49 -32.57
CA LYS A 508 1.41 -33.84 -32.53
C LYS A 508 2.60 -33.97 -33.47
N ALA A 509 2.64 -33.18 -34.55
CA ALA A 509 3.74 -33.16 -35.51
C ALA A 509 4.97 -32.40 -35.02
N LEU A 510 4.90 -31.71 -33.86
CA LEU A 510 6.08 -31.12 -33.20
C LEU A 510 6.86 -32.22 -32.49
N GLU A 511 7.96 -32.62 -33.08
CA GLU A 511 8.80 -33.72 -32.62
C GLU A 511 9.69 -33.33 -31.44
N ASN A 512 10.19 -34.32 -30.70
CA ASN A 512 11.30 -34.14 -29.79
C ASN A 512 12.57 -33.89 -30.61
N ILE A 513 13.18 -32.69 -30.43
CA ILE A 513 14.39 -32.25 -31.17
C ILE A 513 15.57 -33.17 -30.86
N ASP A 514 15.64 -33.72 -29.66
CA ASP A 514 16.79 -34.50 -29.20
C ASP A 514 16.34 -35.70 -28.31
N PRO A 515 15.76 -36.75 -28.89
CA PRO A 515 15.29 -37.93 -28.14
C PRO A 515 16.41 -38.61 -27.33
N GLU A 516 17.64 -38.50 -27.77
CA GLU A 516 18.81 -39.11 -27.13
C GLU A 516 19.34 -38.29 -25.95
N GLY A 517 18.96 -37.01 -25.86
CA GLY A 517 19.34 -36.09 -24.78
C GLY A 517 20.80 -35.61 -24.78
N ASN A 518 21.47 -35.68 -25.95
CA ASN A 518 22.90 -35.39 -26.05
C ASN A 518 23.22 -33.92 -26.37
N MET A 519 22.32 -33.23 -27.05
CA MET A 519 22.54 -31.89 -27.61
C MET A 519 21.68 -30.80 -27.03
N VAL A 520 20.41 -31.08 -26.70
CA VAL A 520 19.49 -30.08 -26.19
C VAL A 520 19.42 -30.14 -24.65
N ILE A 521 19.83 -29.03 -24.02
CA ILE A 521 19.84 -28.89 -22.55
C ILE A 521 18.42 -28.59 -22.02
N SER A 522 17.73 -27.66 -22.67
CA SER A 522 16.37 -27.25 -22.27
C SER A 522 15.60 -26.63 -23.43
N THR A 523 14.30 -26.71 -23.35
CA THR A 523 13.33 -26.10 -24.26
C THR A 523 12.43 -25.15 -23.49
N ARG A 524 12.19 -23.95 -24.07
CA ARG A 524 11.36 -22.90 -23.46
C ARG A 524 10.53 -22.21 -24.52
N ILE A 525 9.21 -22.08 -24.27
CA ILE A 525 8.32 -21.27 -25.10
C ILE A 525 7.61 -20.26 -24.19
N ARG A 526 7.55 -19.00 -24.63
CA ARG A 526 6.88 -17.94 -23.91
C ARG A 526 6.03 -17.09 -24.85
N VAL A 527 4.93 -16.55 -24.32
CA VAL A 527 4.10 -15.54 -24.97
C VAL A 527 3.80 -14.41 -24.00
N ALA A 528 3.66 -13.22 -24.55
CA ALA A 528 3.13 -12.08 -23.81
C ALA A 528 1.63 -11.95 -24.07
N ARG A 529 0.89 -11.49 -23.07
CA ARG A 529 -0.53 -11.17 -23.16
C ARG A 529 -0.81 -9.93 -22.30
N SER A 530 -1.61 -9.04 -22.83
CA SER A 530 -2.03 -7.85 -22.07
C SER A 530 -3.54 -7.78 -22.01
N HIS A 531 -4.09 -7.41 -20.87
CA HIS A 531 -5.53 -7.20 -20.68
C HIS A 531 -6.01 -6.08 -21.61
N ALA A 532 -7.18 -6.27 -22.24
CA ALA A 532 -7.75 -5.31 -23.17
C ALA A 532 -8.21 -4.00 -22.51
N LYS A 533 -8.55 -4.03 -21.22
CA LYS A 533 -9.16 -2.92 -20.48
C LYS A 533 -8.21 -2.06 -19.66
N TYR A 534 -6.96 -2.46 -19.54
CA TYR A 534 -5.98 -1.73 -18.72
C TYR A 534 -4.88 -1.10 -19.57
N PRO A 535 -4.32 0.06 -19.14
CA PRO A 535 -3.17 0.65 -19.80
C PRO A 535 -1.90 -0.20 -19.61
N PHE A 536 -0.89 0.03 -20.44
CA PHE A 536 0.46 -0.51 -20.23
C PHE A 536 1.21 0.27 -19.14
N PRO A 537 2.35 -0.23 -18.64
CA PRO A 537 3.01 0.35 -17.46
C PRO A 537 3.15 1.87 -17.43
N PRO A 538 3.49 2.59 -18.52
CA PRO A 538 3.67 4.05 -18.47
C PRO A 538 2.43 4.81 -18.04
N ALA A 539 1.25 4.38 -18.48
CA ALA A 539 -0.01 5.04 -18.18
C ALA A 539 -0.76 4.40 -16.99
N CYS A 540 -0.30 3.23 -16.48
CA CYS A 540 -0.92 2.56 -15.34
C CYS A 540 -0.94 3.43 -14.09
N THR A 541 -2.03 3.33 -13.35
CA THR A 541 -2.09 3.67 -11.93
C THR A 541 -1.71 2.45 -11.08
N SER A 542 -1.48 2.64 -9.79
CA SER A 542 -1.28 1.52 -8.87
C SER A 542 -2.53 0.66 -8.74
N GLU A 543 -3.71 1.26 -8.80
CA GLU A 543 -4.99 0.55 -8.78
C GLU A 543 -5.15 -0.34 -10.01
N ASP A 544 -4.73 0.13 -11.20
CA ASP A 544 -4.71 -0.71 -12.40
C ASP A 544 -3.86 -1.96 -12.21
N LEU A 545 -2.66 -1.81 -11.64
CA LEU A 545 -1.76 -2.93 -11.38
C LEU A 545 -2.35 -3.93 -10.37
N GLU A 546 -2.97 -3.44 -9.30
CA GLU A 546 -3.65 -4.28 -8.30
C GLU A 546 -4.84 -5.02 -8.91
N ASN A 547 -5.70 -4.31 -9.67
CA ASN A 547 -6.84 -4.91 -10.36
C ASN A 547 -6.42 -5.94 -11.41
N MET A 548 -5.36 -5.66 -12.17
CA MET A 548 -4.79 -6.62 -13.13
C MET A 548 -4.26 -7.88 -12.42
N GLN A 549 -3.56 -7.71 -11.31
CA GLN A 549 -3.12 -8.83 -10.49
C GLN A 549 -4.31 -9.68 -10.03
N ASP A 550 -5.34 -9.05 -9.47
CA ASP A 550 -6.51 -9.76 -8.95
C ASP A 550 -7.26 -10.52 -10.05
N ASP A 551 -7.49 -9.89 -11.21
CA ASP A 551 -8.12 -10.54 -12.36
C ASP A 551 -7.28 -11.73 -12.85
N THR A 552 -5.97 -11.52 -12.96
CA THR A 552 -5.02 -12.56 -13.41
C THR A 552 -4.95 -13.72 -12.42
N VAL A 553 -4.80 -13.45 -11.13
CA VAL A 553 -4.70 -14.48 -10.08
C VAL A 553 -5.99 -15.29 -9.98
N ARG A 554 -7.16 -14.65 -10.10
CA ARG A 554 -8.43 -15.36 -10.16
C ARG A 554 -8.48 -16.34 -11.34
N ALA A 555 -7.99 -15.93 -12.50
CA ALA A 555 -7.93 -16.81 -13.67
C ALA A 555 -6.89 -17.95 -13.48
N LEU A 556 -5.68 -17.64 -13.00
CA LEU A 556 -4.62 -18.62 -12.75
C LEU A 556 -5.06 -19.70 -11.74
N ASN A 557 -5.81 -19.33 -10.71
CA ASN A 557 -6.34 -20.25 -9.70
C ASN A 557 -7.40 -21.22 -10.26
N THR A 558 -7.89 -21.02 -11.50
CA THR A 558 -8.78 -21.98 -12.17
C THR A 558 -8.03 -23.10 -12.88
N LEU A 559 -6.72 -22.98 -13.06
CA LEU A 559 -5.88 -23.98 -13.72
C LEU A 559 -5.84 -25.27 -12.90
N LYS A 560 -5.90 -26.42 -13.59
CA LYS A 560 -5.99 -27.74 -12.96
C LYS A 560 -4.95 -28.71 -13.51
N GLY A 561 -4.77 -29.83 -12.80
CA GLY A 561 -3.84 -30.90 -13.18
C GLY A 561 -2.40 -30.40 -13.19
N GLU A 562 -1.65 -30.67 -14.25
CA GLU A 562 -0.25 -30.26 -14.41
C GLU A 562 -0.02 -28.74 -14.38
N LEU A 563 -1.06 -27.93 -14.66
CA LEU A 563 -1.01 -26.47 -14.66
C LEU A 563 -1.36 -25.86 -13.30
N ALA A 564 -1.91 -26.64 -12.36
CA ALA A 564 -2.23 -26.12 -11.02
C ALA A 564 -0.98 -25.67 -10.29
N GLY A 565 -1.04 -24.49 -9.66
CA GLY A 565 0.13 -23.89 -9.06
C GLY A 565 -0.21 -22.86 -7.97
N THR A 566 0.80 -22.11 -7.57
CA THR A 566 0.71 -21.09 -6.52
C THR A 566 1.19 -19.75 -7.07
N TYR A 567 0.51 -18.68 -6.68
CA TYR A 567 0.91 -17.32 -6.97
C TYR A 567 1.69 -16.71 -5.79
N TYR A 568 2.80 -16.09 -6.08
CA TYR A 568 3.69 -15.43 -5.13
C TYR A 568 3.73 -13.94 -5.44
N PRO A 569 2.99 -13.11 -4.69
CA PRO A 569 3.02 -11.66 -4.90
C PRO A 569 4.36 -11.07 -4.48
N LEU A 570 4.96 -10.23 -5.31
CA LEU A 570 6.29 -9.65 -5.08
C LEU A 570 6.33 -8.83 -3.78
N ALA A 571 5.31 -8.02 -3.51
CA ALA A 571 5.21 -7.18 -2.32
C ALA A 571 5.11 -7.97 -0.98
N LYS A 572 4.83 -9.27 -1.03
CA LYS A 572 4.69 -10.13 0.16
C LYS A 572 5.69 -11.30 0.16
N MET A 573 6.62 -11.30 -0.78
CA MET A 573 7.59 -12.37 -0.92
C MET A 573 8.71 -12.19 0.12
N ASP A 574 8.93 -13.20 0.97
CA ASP A 574 10.04 -13.19 1.92
C ASP A 574 11.40 -13.39 1.23
N GLU A 575 12.47 -12.99 1.90
CA GLU A 575 13.83 -13.02 1.34
C GLU A 575 14.29 -14.43 0.93
N ALA A 576 13.88 -15.48 1.68
CA ALA A 576 14.27 -16.86 1.36
C ALA A 576 13.60 -17.32 0.06
N THR A 577 12.31 -17.01 -0.11
CA THR A 577 11.55 -17.28 -1.33
C THR A 577 12.11 -16.49 -2.51
N GLN A 578 12.45 -15.20 -2.32
CA GLN A 578 13.08 -14.39 -3.37
C GLN A 578 14.41 -15.01 -3.82
N LYS A 579 15.27 -15.35 -2.87
CA LYS A 579 16.57 -15.96 -3.16
C LYS A 579 16.42 -17.27 -3.94
N GLN A 580 15.51 -18.14 -3.52
CA GLN A 580 15.23 -19.39 -4.24
C GLN A 580 14.73 -19.14 -5.66
N MET A 581 13.85 -18.16 -5.88
CA MET A 581 13.35 -17.83 -7.23
C MET A 581 14.42 -17.18 -8.11
N VAL A 582 15.39 -16.47 -7.54
CA VAL A 582 16.54 -15.96 -8.28
C VAL A 582 17.44 -17.12 -8.71
N GLU A 583 17.73 -18.07 -7.81
CA GLU A 583 18.52 -19.28 -8.11
C GLU A 583 17.84 -20.16 -9.17
N ASP A 584 16.51 -20.28 -9.12
CA ASP A 584 15.70 -21.00 -10.11
C ASP A 584 15.55 -20.24 -11.45
N HIS A 585 16.05 -19.01 -11.57
CA HIS A 585 15.85 -18.09 -12.70
C HIS A 585 14.38 -17.78 -13.01
N PHE A 586 13.54 -17.73 -11.98
CA PHE A 586 12.10 -17.44 -12.09
C PHE A 586 11.74 -16.00 -11.78
N LEU A 587 12.57 -15.32 -10.96
CA LEU A 587 12.32 -13.93 -10.60
C LEU A 587 12.78 -12.98 -11.71
N PHE A 588 11.89 -12.06 -12.09
CA PHE A 588 12.24 -10.93 -12.93
C PHE A 588 12.83 -9.79 -12.08
N ARG A 589 13.60 -8.91 -12.70
CA ARG A 589 14.37 -7.85 -12.05
C ARG A 589 13.92 -6.47 -12.48
N ASP A 590 14.29 -5.45 -11.69
CA ASP A 590 14.06 -4.03 -11.94
C ASP A 590 15.35 -3.25 -12.27
N ASP A 591 16.33 -3.93 -12.86
CA ASP A 591 17.68 -3.41 -13.13
C ASP A 591 17.93 -2.94 -14.56
N ASP A 592 16.91 -2.92 -15.44
CA ASP A 592 17.00 -2.38 -16.80
C ASP A 592 16.60 -0.89 -16.83
N ASP A 593 17.59 -0.01 -17.02
CA ASP A 593 17.38 1.44 -17.05
C ASP A 593 16.50 1.88 -18.24
N VAL A 594 16.55 1.21 -19.37
CA VAL A 594 15.73 1.52 -20.56
C VAL A 594 14.25 1.24 -20.24
N LEU A 595 13.97 0.11 -19.58
CA LEU A 595 12.63 -0.27 -19.16
C LEU A 595 12.12 0.61 -18.02
N ARG A 596 13.01 1.00 -17.09
CA ARG A 596 12.69 1.95 -16.01
C ARG A 596 12.24 3.29 -16.57
N ASP A 597 13.00 3.86 -17.51
CA ASP A 597 12.68 5.14 -18.11
C ASP A 597 11.53 5.07 -19.12
N ALA A 598 11.13 3.88 -19.54
CA ALA A 598 9.87 3.62 -20.22
C ALA A 598 8.67 3.50 -19.27
N GLY A 599 8.86 3.64 -17.96
CA GLY A 599 7.80 3.48 -16.94
C GLY A 599 7.46 2.03 -16.59
N GLY A 600 8.28 1.05 -17.06
CA GLY A 600 8.05 -0.37 -16.83
C GLY A 600 8.04 -0.76 -15.35
N TYR A 601 8.83 -0.06 -14.51
CA TYR A 601 8.95 -0.32 -13.08
C TYR A 601 8.16 0.65 -12.20
N LYS A 602 7.27 1.43 -12.82
CA LYS A 602 6.37 2.32 -12.08
C LYS A 602 5.63 1.54 -11.00
N TYR A 603 5.63 2.06 -9.78
CA TYR A 603 5.04 1.40 -8.61
C TYR A 603 5.61 -0.02 -8.36
N TRP A 604 6.95 -0.17 -8.47
CA TRP A 604 7.58 -1.46 -8.25
C TRP A 604 7.09 -2.18 -7.00
N ASP A 605 7.00 -3.50 -7.10
CA ASP A 605 6.37 -4.50 -6.24
C ASP A 605 4.82 -4.51 -6.20
N THR A 606 4.15 -3.37 -6.53
CA THR A 606 2.68 -3.32 -6.52
C THR A 606 2.09 -4.11 -7.68
N GLY A 607 1.13 -4.97 -7.37
CA GLY A 607 0.37 -5.73 -8.37
C GLY A 607 1.24 -6.69 -9.20
N ARG A 608 2.45 -7.00 -8.75
CA ARG A 608 3.42 -7.86 -9.44
C ARG A 608 3.64 -9.17 -8.71
N GLY A 609 3.97 -10.20 -9.45
CA GLY A 609 4.28 -11.49 -8.84
C GLY A 609 4.52 -12.59 -9.85
N ILE A 610 4.73 -13.78 -9.33
CA ILE A 610 5.04 -14.98 -10.10
C ILE A 610 4.07 -16.08 -9.72
N PHE A 611 3.48 -16.70 -10.72
CA PHE A 611 2.76 -17.96 -10.57
C PHE A 611 3.62 -19.09 -11.16
N HIS A 612 3.73 -20.23 -10.48
CA HIS A 612 4.28 -21.43 -11.11
C HIS A 612 3.57 -22.69 -10.63
N ASN A 613 3.55 -23.72 -11.50
CA ASN A 613 3.04 -25.04 -11.15
C ASN A 613 4.04 -25.81 -10.25
N LYS A 614 3.58 -26.92 -9.65
CA LYS A 614 4.39 -27.71 -8.73
C LYS A 614 5.71 -28.19 -9.34
N ASP A 615 5.67 -28.62 -10.59
CA ASP A 615 6.82 -29.23 -11.28
C ASP A 615 7.75 -28.18 -11.91
N LYS A 616 7.46 -26.88 -11.72
CA LYS A 616 8.24 -25.75 -12.27
C LYS A 616 8.40 -25.79 -13.80
N THR A 617 7.42 -26.40 -14.51
CA THR A 617 7.38 -26.52 -15.96
C THR A 617 6.50 -25.49 -16.64
N PHE A 618 5.64 -24.84 -15.87
CA PHE A 618 4.80 -23.72 -16.30
C PHE A 618 4.88 -22.58 -15.27
N LEU A 619 5.13 -21.37 -15.73
CA LEU A 619 5.14 -20.18 -14.89
C LEU A 619 4.54 -18.98 -15.61
N THR A 620 4.05 -18.01 -14.86
CA THR A 620 3.53 -16.74 -15.37
C THR A 620 4.14 -15.59 -14.58
N TRP A 621 4.78 -14.65 -15.27
CA TRP A 621 5.12 -13.35 -14.72
C TRP A 621 3.92 -12.42 -14.87
N VAL A 622 3.54 -11.76 -13.79
CA VAL A 622 2.42 -10.81 -13.74
C VAL A 622 2.97 -9.40 -13.61
N ASN A 623 2.61 -8.54 -14.58
CA ASN A 623 2.99 -7.13 -14.64
C ASN A 623 4.52 -6.87 -14.62
N GLU A 624 5.29 -7.69 -15.34
CA GLU A 624 6.73 -7.43 -15.54
C GLU A 624 6.93 -6.36 -16.63
N GLU A 625 6.96 -6.69 -17.91
CA GLU A 625 6.99 -5.78 -19.06
C GLU A 625 5.58 -5.66 -19.66
N ASP A 626 5.02 -6.79 -20.10
CA ASP A 626 3.62 -6.93 -20.45
C ASP A 626 2.81 -7.40 -19.24
N HIS A 627 1.47 -7.33 -19.28
CA HIS A 627 0.64 -7.67 -18.12
C HIS A 627 0.79 -9.15 -17.71
N LEU A 628 0.96 -10.07 -18.67
CA LEU A 628 1.25 -11.48 -18.44
C LEU A 628 2.36 -11.94 -19.37
N ARG A 629 3.32 -12.66 -18.84
CA ARG A 629 4.27 -13.44 -19.62
C ARG A 629 4.14 -14.91 -19.23
N LEU A 630 3.46 -15.69 -20.08
CA LEU A 630 3.21 -17.11 -19.89
C LEU A 630 4.41 -17.90 -20.45
N ILE A 631 4.98 -18.77 -19.64
CA ILE A 631 6.20 -19.50 -19.95
C ILE A 631 6.00 -20.98 -19.67
N SER A 632 6.23 -21.83 -20.69
CA SER A 632 6.34 -23.26 -20.53
C SER A 632 7.75 -23.69 -20.85
N MET A 633 8.34 -24.53 -20.02
CA MET A 633 9.72 -24.94 -20.16
C MET A 633 9.99 -26.30 -19.51
N GLN A 634 11.03 -26.98 -20.00
CA GLN A 634 11.56 -28.20 -19.37
C GLN A 634 12.97 -28.53 -19.85
N LYS A 635 13.64 -29.43 -19.15
CA LYS A 635 14.92 -30.00 -19.59
C LYS A 635 14.70 -30.90 -20.81
N GLY A 636 15.71 -30.97 -21.70
CA GLY A 636 15.69 -31.77 -22.93
C GLY A 636 14.93 -31.13 -24.07
N GLY A 637 14.72 -31.87 -25.15
CA GLY A 637 14.30 -31.40 -26.46
C GLY A 637 12.82 -31.59 -26.82
N ASP A 638 11.94 -31.97 -25.89
CA ASP A 638 10.52 -32.22 -26.20
C ASP A 638 9.75 -30.91 -26.40
N LEU A 639 9.90 -30.34 -27.60
CA LEU A 639 9.22 -29.12 -28.02
C LEU A 639 7.71 -29.27 -28.02
N GLY A 640 7.21 -30.43 -28.44
CA GLY A 640 5.78 -30.71 -28.54
C GLY A 640 5.08 -30.67 -27.18
N GLU A 641 5.68 -31.25 -26.15
CA GLU A 641 5.13 -31.22 -24.80
C GLU A 641 5.11 -29.79 -24.23
N VAL A 642 6.22 -29.05 -24.38
CA VAL A 642 6.32 -27.65 -23.93
C VAL A 642 5.29 -26.78 -24.62
N TYR A 643 5.06 -26.97 -25.92
CA TYR A 643 4.09 -26.20 -26.69
C TYR A 643 2.65 -26.53 -26.27
N ARG A 644 2.28 -27.81 -26.21
CA ARG A 644 0.92 -28.26 -25.80
C ARG A 644 0.55 -27.76 -24.40
N ARG A 645 1.49 -27.78 -23.45
CA ARG A 645 1.28 -27.25 -22.09
C ARG A 645 0.98 -25.76 -22.13
N LEU A 646 1.72 -24.98 -22.90
CA LEU A 646 1.49 -23.55 -23.05
C LEU A 646 0.12 -23.25 -23.70
N VAL A 647 -0.21 -23.94 -24.80
CA VAL A 647 -1.49 -23.77 -25.51
C VAL A 647 -2.68 -24.06 -24.60
N LYS A 648 -2.60 -25.16 -23.83
CA LYS A 648 -3.62 -25.54 -22.84
C LYS A 648 -3.81 -24.43 -21.80
N ALA A 649 -2.72 -23.89 -21.27
CA ALA A 649 -2.78 -22.82 -20.29
C ALA A 649 -3.43 -21.55 -20.86
N ILE A 650 -3.04 -21.13 -22.07
CA ILE A 650 -3.60 -19.96 -22.74
C ILE A 650 -5.11 -20.15 -22.98
N GLY A 651 -5.50 -21.31 -23.49
CA GLY A 651 -6.92 -21.62 -23.78
C GLY A 651 -7.80 -21.58 -22.50
N GLU A 652 -7.30 -21.99 -21.35
CA GLU A 652 -8.03 -21.87 -20.09
C GLU A 652 -8.11 -20.42 -19.60
N LEU A 653 -7.04 -19.63 -19.77
CA LEU A 653 -7.02 -18.23 -19.37
C LEU A 653 -7.89 -17.34 -20.28
N GLU A 654 -7.92 -17.58 -21.60
CA GLU A 654 -8.78 -16.85 -22.55
C GLU A 654 -10.28 -17.04 -22.32
N LYS A 655 -10.68 -18.08 -21.61
CA LYS A 655 -12.08 -18.26 -21.13
C LYS A 655 -12.45 -17.26 -20.01
N LYS A 656 -11.48 -16.65 -19.36
CA LYS A 656 -11.65 -15.79 -18.17
C LYS A 656 -11.17 -14.37 -18.39
N LEU A 657 -10.19 -14.17 -19.26
CA LEU A 657 -9.51 -12.92 -19.51
C LEU A 657 -9.68 -12.52 -20.98
N THR A 658 -9.92 -11.24 -21.22
CA THR A 658 -9.92 -10.66 -22.56
C THR A 658 -8.60 -9.95 -22.80
N PHE A 659 -7.84 -10.41 -23.82
CA PHE A 659 -6.55 -9.85 -24.16
C PHE A 659 -6.64 -8.80 -25.29
N ALA A 660 -5.78 -7.80 -25.25
CA ALA A 660 -5.68 -6.74 -26.22
C ALA A 660 -5.21 -7.29 -27.57
N LYS A 661 -6.04 -7.14 -28.59
CA LYS A 661 -5.78 -7.53 -29.98
C LYS A 661 -6.24 -6.43 -30.93
N ARG A 662 -5.59 -6.32 -32.08
CA ARG A 662 -6.03 -5.48 -33.19
C ARG A 662 -5.85 -6.24 -34.51
N ASP A 663 -6.84 -6.12 -35.37
CA ASP A 663 -6.78 -6.74 -36.71
C ASP A 663 -5.55 -6.27 -37.49
N GLY A 664 -4.83 -7.20 -38.08
CA GLY A 664 -3.58 -6.97 -38.78
C GLY A 664 -2.34 -6.80 -37.86
N TYR A 665 -2.50 -6.58 -36.54
CA TYR A 665 -1.39 -6.43 -35.59
C TYR A 665 -1.20 -7.66 -34.70
N GLY A 666 -2.23 -8.50 -34.55
CA GLY A 666 -2.25 -9.61 -33.60
C GLY A 666 -2.42 -9.13 -32.16
N TYR A 667 -1.70 -9.74 -31.21
CA TYR A 667 -1.71 -9.32 -29.82
C TYR A 667 -0.87 -8.07 -29.60
N LEU A 668 -1.45 -7.10 -28.87
CA LEU A 668 -0.80 -5.83 -28.56
C LEU A 668 0.05 -5.96 -27.29
N THR A 669 1.23 -5.36 -27.33
CA THR A 669 2.25 -5.41 -26.30
C THR A 669 2.77 -4.03 -25.96
N PHE A 670 3.39 -3.88 -24.79
CA PHE A 670 4.07 -2.66 -24.40
C PHE A 670 5.17 -2.25 -25.38
N CYS A 671 6.03 -3.18 -25.76
CA CYS A 671 7.08 -2.93 -26.77
C CYS A 671 6.62 -3.38 -28.15
N PRO A 672 6.65 -2.50 -29.20
CA PRO A 672 6.20 -2.85 -30.54
C PRO A 672 7.04 -3.94 -31.22
N SER A 673 8.24 -4.23 -30.72
CA SER A 673 9.06 -5.34 -31.19
C SER A 673 8.50 -6.73 -30.86
N ASN A 674 7.53 -6.79 -29.92
CA ASN A 674 6.92 -8.04 -29.47
C ASN A 674 5.55 -8.33 -30.11
N LEU A 675 5.02 -7.42 -30.93
CA LEU A 675 3.71 -7.54 -31.58
C LEU A 675 3.51 -8.83 -32.39
N GLY A 676 2.27 -9.15 -32.64
CA GLY A 676 1.84 -10.30 -33.45
C GLY A 676 1.55 -11.53 -32.60
N THR A 677 2.25 -12.61 -32.83
CA THR A 677 2.16 -13.82 -31.97
C THR A 677 2.63 -13.56 -30.54
N THR A 678 3.49 -12.57 -30.33
CA THR A 678 4.25 -12.34 -29.09
C THR A 678 5.12 -13.54 -28.65
N LEU A 679 5.11 -14.60 -29.45
CA LEU A 679 5.72 -15.89 -29.12
C LEU A 679 7.24 -15.84 -29.33
N ARG A 680 7.97 -16.36 -28.33
CA ARG A 680 9.35 -16.74 -28.45
C ARG A 680 9.50 -18.20 -28.01
N ALA A 681 9.78 -19.08 -28.97
CA ALA A 681 10.23 -20.45 -28.74
C ALA A 681 11.75 -20.49 -28.81
N SER A 682 12.39 -21.17 -27.88
CA SER A 682 13.86 -21.28 -27.85
C SER A 682 14.31 -22.64 -27.30
N VAL A 683 15.51 -23.02 -27.71
CA VAL A 683 16.22 -24.19 -27.21
C VAL A 683 17.64 -23.81 -26.84
N HIS A 684 18.13 -24.30 -25.69
CA HIS A 684 19.53 -24.26 -25.33
C HIS A 684 20.22 -25.50 -25.93
N MET A 685 21.02 -25.32 -26.96
CA MET A 685 21.60 -26.40 -27.73
C MET A 685 23.13 -26.32 -27.77
N LYS A 686 23.79 -27.48 -27.61
CA LYS A 686 25.26 -27.65 -27.77
C LYS A 686 25.59 -27.83 -29.25
N ILE A 687 26.25 -26.86 -29.84
CA ILE A 687 26.69 -26.85 -31.26
C ILE A 687 28.14 -26.40 -31.40
N PRO A 688 29.10 -27.08 -30.74
CA PRO A 688 30.49 -26.60 -30.64
C PRO A 688 31.26 -26.56 -31.97
N ASN A 689 30.82 -27.29 -33.00
CA ASN A 689 31.45 -27.28 -34.33
C ASN A 689 30.78 -26.27 -35.26
N VAL A 690 29.44 -26.21 -35.29
CA VAL A 690 28.67 -25.28 -36.13
C VAL A 690 28.94 -23.83 -35.74
N CYS A 691 29.02 -23.51 -34.46
CA CYS A 691 29.24 -22.12 -34.01
C CYS A 691 30.61 -21.54 -34.41
N LYS A 692 31.59 -22.38 -34.80
CA LYS A 692 32.91 -21.96 -35.30
C LYS A 692 32.91 -21.70 -36.79
N GLN A 693 31.86 -22.05 -37.52
CA GLN A 693 31.80 -21.88 -38.97
C GLN A 693 31.54 -20.40 -39.30
N PRO A 694 32.28 -19.85 -40.28
CA PRO A 694 32.16 -18.43 -40.65
C PRO A 694 30.74 -18.04 -41.11
N ASN A 695 29.98 -18.98 -41.69
CA ASN A 695 28.63 -18.78 -42.20
C ASN A 695 27.52 -19.15 -41.17
N PHE A 696 27.86 -19.38 -39.90
CA PHE A 696 26.88 -19.78 -38.88
C PHE A 696 25.71 -18.79 -38.75
N LYS A 697 25.99 -17.48 -38.71
CA LYS A 697 24.96 -16.45 -38.64
C LYS A 697 24.08 -16.40 -39.88
N GLU A 698 24.66 -16.59 -41.07
CA GLU A 698 23.93 -16.63 -42.33
C GLU A 698 23.01 -17.84 -42.41
N GLU A 699 23.46 -19.01 -41.93
CA GLU A 699 22.62 -20.21 -41.86
C GLU A 699 21.45 -20.01 -40.86
N CYS A 700 21.69 -19.41 -39.70
CA CYS A 700 20.62 -19.05 -38.79
C CYS A 700 19.58 -18.10 -39.43
N GLU A 701 20.04 -17.12 -40.24
CA GLU A 701 19.15 -16.17 -40.92
C GLU A 701 18.27 -16.82 -41.97
N LYS A 702 18.74 -17.83 -42.70
CA LYS A 702 17.93 -18.60 -43.68
C LYS A 702 16.67 -19.21 -43.06
N TYR A 703 16.77 -19.63 -41.81
CA TYR A 703 15.67 -20.23 -41.05
C TYR A 703 15.00 -19.25 -40.07
N ASN A 704 15.26 -17.95 -40.17
CA ASN A 704 14.80 -16.94 -39.24
C ASN A 704 15.08 -17.29 -37.76
N ILE A 705 16.22 -17.93 -37.48
CA ILE A 705 16.71 -18.22 -36.14
C ILE A 705 17.58 -17.07 -35.65
N GLN A 706 17.37 -16.70 -34.41
CA GLN A 706 18.22 -15.77 -33.66
C GLN A 706 19.10 -16.55 -32.68
N PRO A 707 20.41 -16.69 -32.93
CA PRO A 707 21.33 -17.27 -31.95
C PRO A 707 21.72 -16.20 -30.91
N ARG A 708 21.76 -16.58 -29.62
CA ARG A 708 22.22 -15.76 -28.50
C ARG A 708 23.09 -16.58 -27.56
N GLY A 709 24.03 -15.94 -26.84
CA GLY A 709 24.70 -16.60 -25.72
C GLY A 709 23.72 -16.87 -24.55
N ILE A 710 24.11 -17.73 -23.62
CA ILE A 710 23.22 -18.20 -22.52
C ILE A 710 22.90 -17.07 -21.54
N HIS A 711 23.75 -16.05 -21.42
CA HIS A 711 23.65 -14.96 -20.48
C HIS A 711 23.06 -13.65 -21.06
N GLY A 712 22.43 -13.69 -22.24
CA GLY A 712 21.71 -12.54 -22.82
C GLY A 712 22.15 -12.18 -24.27
N GLU A 713 21.57 -11.07 -24.75
CA GLU A 713 21.62 -10.68 -26.18
C GLU A 713 23.03 -10.37 -26.71
N HIS A 714 23.97 -10.05 -25.82
CA HIS A 714 25.35 -9.66 -26.15
C HIS A 714 26.41 -10.58 -25.50
N SER A 715 26.02 -11.70 -24.90
CA SER A 715 26.98 -12.64 -24.30
C SER A 715 27.58 -13.57 -25.35
N GLU A 716 28.88 -13.86 -25.22
CA GLU A 716 29.56 -14.92 -25.98
C GLU A 716 29.13 -16.30 -25.43
N SER A 717 29.14 -17.33 -26.29
CA SER A 717 28.78 -18.67 -25.89
C SER A 717 29.87 -19.31 -25.02
N GLU A 718 29.55 -19.85 -23.88
CA GLU A 718 30.47 -20.72 -23.16
C GLU A 718 30.27 -22.18 -23.60
N GLY A 719 31.38 -22.83 -23.98
CA GLY A 719 31.38 -24.26 -24.36
C GLY A 719 30.58 -24.61 -25.62
N GLY A 720 30.25 -23.66 -26.49
CA GLY A 720 29.50 -23.90 -27.72
C GLY A 720 27.99 -24.10 -27.49
N VAL A 721 27.45 -23.64 -26.37
CA VAL A 721 26.00 -23.67 -26.06
C VAL A 721 25.37 -22.35 -26.50
N TYR A 722 24.29 -22.44 -27.27
CA TYR A 722 23.52 -21.30 -27.77
C TYR A 722 22.04 -21.41 -27.40
N ASP A 723 21.41 -20.25 -27.10
CA ASP A 723 19.95 -20.07 -27.07
C ASP A 723 19.52 -19.77 -28.54
N LEU A 724 18.92 -20.74 -29.18
CA LEU A 724 18.40 -20.66 -30.56
C LEU A 724 16.92 -20.39 -30.52
N SER A 725 16.44 -19.26 -31.06
CA SER A 725 15.02 -18.87 -30.97
C SER A 725 14.50 -18.33 -32.31
N ASN A 726 13.15 -18.39 -32.50
CA ASN A 726 12.50 -17.76 -33.64
C ASN A 726 12.74 -16.24 -33.65
N LYS A 727 12.95 -15.66 -34.82
CA LYS A 727 13.19 -14.23 -35.04
C LYS A 727 11.87 -13.50 -35.32
N ARG A 728 10.99 -14.09 -36.12
CA ARG A 728 9.74 -13.48 -36.57
C ARG A 728 8.64 -13.67 -35.56
N ARG A 729 7.80 -12.62 -35.39
CA ARG A 729 6.59 -12.62 -34.54
C ARG A 729 5.38 -12.04 -35.25
N LEU A 730 5.60 -11.13 -36.23
CA LEU A 730 4.54 -10.50 -37.04
C LEU A 730 4.44 -11.20 -38.39
N GLY A 731 3.22 -11.31 -38.94
CA GLY A 731 2.96 -11.87 -40.26
C GLY A 731 2.88 -13.40 -40.34
N LEU A 732 2.80 -14.10 -39.19
CA LEU A 732 2.67 -15.56 -39.13
C LEU A 732 1.87 -15.97 -37.87
N THR A 733 1.34 -17.20 -37.87
CA THR A 733 0.62 -17.75 -36.71
C THR A 733 1.58 -18.24 -35.63
N GLU A 734 1.09 -18.49 -34.41
CA GLU A 734 1.86 -19.03 -33.30
C GLU A 734 2.46 -20.40 -33.67
N TYR A 735 1.66 -21.28 -34.29
CA TYR A 735 2.15 -22.58 -34.78
C TYR A 735 3.25 -22.42 -35.83
N ALA A 736 3.05 -21.54 -36.81
CA ALA A 736 4.03 -21.31 -37.85
C ALA A 736 5.38 -20.80 -37.30
N ALA A 737 5.34 -19.92 -36.27
CA ALA A 737 6.54 -19.44 -35.60
C ALA A 737 7.33 -20.55 -34.89
N VAL A 738 6.63 -21.49 -34.23
CA VAL A 738 7.24 -22.65 -33.57
C VAL A 738 7.78 -23.64 -34.61
N ARG A 739 7.03 -23.88 -35.67
CA ARG A 739 7.45 -24.77 -36.76
C ARG A 739 8.69 -24.27 -37.46
N GLU A 740 8.75 -22.97 -37.79
CA GLU A 740 9.94 -22.32 -38.38
C GLU A 740 11.18 -22.47 -37.49
N MET A 741 11.02 -22.29 -36.19
CA MET A 741 12.09 -22.51 -35.22
C MET A 741 12.54 -23.96 -35.18
N LEU A 742 11.60 -24.91 -35.13
CA LEU A 742 11.90 -26.35 -35.14
C LEU A 742 12.71 -26.74 -36.39
N ASP A 743 12.25 -26.33 -37.58
CA ASP A 743 12.91 -26.66 -38.85
C ASP A 743 14.37 -26.13 -38.88
N GLY A 744 14.58 -24.90 -38.40
CA GLY A 744 15.90 -24.30 -38.32
C GLY A 744 16.82 -25.01 -37.31
N VAL A 745 16.28 -25.37 -36.12
CA VAL A 745 17.07 -26.07 -35.11
C VAL A 745 17.44 -27.48 -35.56
N LEU A 746 16.52 -28.18 -36.23
CA LEU A 746 16.81 -29.51 -36.81
C LEU A 746 17.88 -29.44 -37.92
N ALA A 747 17.85 -28.39 -38.75
CA ALA A 747 18.88 -28.16 -39.75
C ALA A 747 20.28 -27.93 -39.12
N LEU A 748 20.33 -27.09 -38.06
CA LEU A 748 21.58 -26.85 -37.32
C LEU A 748 22.07 -28.11 -36.60
N LYS A 749 21.16 -28.92 -36.03
CA LYS A 749 21.47 -30.21 -35.41
C LYS A 749 22.11 -31.16 -36.43
N LYS A 750 21.49 -31.29 -37.60
CA LYS A 750 22.01 -32.13 -38.69
C LYS A 750 23.44 -31.69 -39.10
N TRP A 751 23.64 -30.38 -39.27
CA TRP A 751 24.94 -29.80 -39.59
C TRP A 751 25.99 -30.05 -38.51
N GLU A 752 25.66 -29.95 -37.23
CA GLU A 752 26.55 -30.29 -36.11
C GLU A 752 27.00 -31.77 -36.16
N LEU A 753 26.06 -32.70 -36.43
CA LEU A 753 26.33 -34.11 -36.52
C LEU A 753 27.24 -34.43 -37.74
N GLU A 754 27.01 -33.78 -38.87
CA GLU A 754 27.86 -33.93 -40.07
C GLU A 754 29.30 -33.47 -39.81
N LEU A 755 29.49 -32.33 -39.13
CA LEU A 755 30.79 -31.83 -38.73
C LEU A 755 31.48 -32.70 -37.66
N ALA A 756 30.71 -33.27 -36.75
CA ALA A 756 31.24 -34.18 -35.73
C ALA A 756 31.63 -35.55 -36.29
N GLY A 757 30.87 -36.08 -37.29
CA GLY A 757 31.14 -37.36 -37.94
C GLY A 757 32.26 -37.33 -39.01
N GLY A 758 32.57 -36.13 -39.55
CA GLY A 758 33.61 -35.93 -40.52
C GLY A 758 35.08 -35.88 -40.00
N LYS A 759 35.27 -36.03 -38.68
CA LYS A 759 36.57 -36.20 -38.02
C LYS A 759 36.83 -37.69 -37.77
N LYS A 760 37.04 -38.47 -38.84
CA LYS A 760 37.75 -39.77 -38.80
C LYS A 760 39.12 -39.59 -39.37
#